data_a67aa02e8fb822708f4f9f084ffac457
#
_entry.id   a67aa02e8fb822708f4f9f084ffac457
#
_cell.length_a   1.000
_cell.length_b   1.000
_cell.length_c   1.000
_cell.angle_alpha   90.00
_cell.angle_beta   90.00
_cell.angle_gamma   90.00
#
_symmetry.space_group_name_H-M   'P 1'
#
loop_
_entity.id
_entity.type
_entity.pdbx_description
1 polymer ?
#
loop_
_entity_poly.entity_id
_entity_poly.type
_entity_poly.pdbx_seq_one_letter_code
_entity_poly.pdbx_strand_id
1 'polypeptide(L)'
;MVWSRSGHAPVLLQRQFPFSQENGALTGAPLARFVLSLPAARKAEAMKAANVSPSLQSILDTLPERPGCYLMKNAAGTIIYVGKAVNLRHRVRSYFHGSRVQDAKTRRLVREIADIEWIVVDSELEALILEMNLIKQHRPRYNVRLKDDKQYPYIKIHWNEPFPKVSVTRRMENDGARYFGPYTSAWAVHQTLDVLRRVFPYLTCGREITGRDARACLYYDIKLCLAPCIGAVTQAEYRQMIADLEAFLLGHSEPIIARVQREMEQAADQLQFERAAALRDKIRALQAIVARQKVIFSPDYLDSDVLALARADGDACVQVFFIRGGKLIGREYFVLEGAEDTADAEVLAQFIKQFYTEAASVPSQLILPQEIEEGRIIQQWLRTRRGGEKVEILIPRQGQPQELVKMAAENAAETLQALRARWQTDTHRQEQALAELQQAFGLAAPPNRIECYDISNTQGTASVGSMVVFVQGVPDKKLYRRFNIQSVSGADDFASMEEVLTRRFKRWQAAQQLAQQPGARVDPSFAHLPDLLIVDGGKGQLGRALRVLERFDLQGKIAVAGLAKQEEEIFLPQRAQSLRLPRHSPGLYLLQRLRDEAHRFAITAHRARRARRSLTSVLDSIPGVGPARRRALLRHFGSLDKIKQATVEEIAAIPGISRALAEAILFHLDNAP
;
A
#
# COMPACT_ATOMS: atom_id res chain seq x y z
N MET A 1 39.62 40.54 -29.04
CA MET A 1 40.87 40.94 -28.38
C MET A 1 41.06 39.98 -27.23
N VAL A 2 41.69 38.90 -27.40
CA VAL A 2 43.16 38.63 -27.46
C VAL A 2 43.81 38.64 -26.06
N TRP A 3 44.31 37.44 -25.73
CA TRP A 3 45.44 37.07 -24.87
C TRP A 3 45.26 37.01 -23.33
N SER A 4 45.88 36.16 -22.60
CA SER A 4 46.54 34.83 -22.75
C SER A 4 47.05 34.37 -21.37
N ARG A 5 47.07 33.07 -21.16
CA ARG A 5 48.05 32.18 -20.48
C ARG A 5 49.00 32.73 -19.42
N SER A 6 49.08 32.00 -18.33
CA SER A 6 50.21 31.25 -17.71
C SER A 6 49.90 31.01 -16.23
N GLY A 7 49.88 29.86 -15.64
CA GLY A 7 50.86 28.79 -15.61
C GLY A 7 51.83 28.99 -14.45
N HIS A 8 51.60 28.25 -13.30
CA HIS A 8 52.66 27.64 -12.51
C HIS A 8 52.11 27.04 -11.18
N ALA A 9 52.19 25.77 -11.04
CA ALA A 9 52.49 25.11 -9.79
C ALA A 9 54.04 25.01 -9.68
N PRO A 10 54.66 24.53 -8.61
CA PRO A 10 54.24 24.07 -7.28
C PRO A 10 55.09 24.68 -6.16
N VAL A 11 54.90 24.32 -4.90
CA VAL A 11 56.03 24.02 -3.97
C VAL A 11 55.50 23.49 -2.62
N LEU A 12 55.97 22.30 -2.32
CA LEU A 12 56.06 21.69 -0.98
C LEU A 12 56.79 22.59 0.02
N LEU A 13 56.33 22.64 1.25
CA LEU A 13 57.15 22.96 2.39
C LEU A 13 56.81 22.10 3.60
N GLN A 14 57.65 21.11 3.80
CA GLN A 14 57.93 20.46 5.09
C GLN A 14 58.30 21.52 6.12
N ARG A 15 57.87 21.43 7.34
CA ARG A 15 58.59 21.97 8.52
C ARG A 15 58.66 20.91 9.60
N GLN A 16 59.94 20.69 9.91
CA GLN A 16 60.51 19.87 10.94
C GLN A 16 60.34 20.47 12.35
N PHE A 17 60.41 19.54 13.30
CA PHE A 17 60.56 19.71 14.75
C PHE A 17 61.69 20.62 15.23
N PRO A 18 61.70 20.97 16.55
CA PRO A 18 62.90 20.57 17.28
C PRO A 18 62.61 19.83 18.60
N PHE A 19 63.54 18.90 18.86
CA PHE A 19 63.87 18.23 20.10
C PHE A 19 64.34 19.21 21.19
N SER A 20 64.12 18.88 22.46
CA SER A 20 65.09 19.12 23.54
C SER A 20 65.08 17.96 24.52
N GLN A 21 66.30 17.44 24.76
CA GLN A 21 66.72 16.43 25.71
C GLN A 21 66.74 16.98 27.14
N GLU A 22 66.49 16.14 28.13
CA GLU A 22 67.41 16.04 29.26
C GLU A 22 67.25 14.69 30.02
N ASN A 23 68.37 14.14 30.26
CA ASN A 23 68.94 13.01 30.89
C ASN A 23 68.38 12.49 32.23
N GLY A 24 68.55 11.15 32.39
CA GLY A 24 68.53 10.48 33.71
C GLY A 24 68.76 8.97 33.57
N ALA A 25 70.02 8.55 33.73
CA ALA A 25 70.49 7.17 33.67
C ALA A 25 70.09 6.33 34.90
N LEU A 26 69.88 5.03 34.73
CA LEU A 26 70.59 3.94 35.44
C LEU A 26 70.10 2.52 35.06
N THR A 27 71.06 1.72 34.57
CA THR A 27 71.38 0.29 34.81
C THR A 27 70.37 -0.82 34.48
N GLY A 28 70.52 -1.57 33.42
CA GLY A 28 71.19 -2.88 33.32
C GLY A 28 70.34 -4.13 33.53
N ALA A 29 70.01 -4.81 32.44
CA ALA A 29 70.06 -6.25 32.20
C ALA A 29 69.14 -6.70 31.05
N PRO A 30 69.22 -7.88 30.42
CA PRO A 30 69.24 -7.99 28.97
C PRO A 30 67.86 -8.34 28.35
N LEU A 31 67.68 -7.79 27.15
CA LEU A 31 66.54 -8.01 26.25
C LEU A 31 66.44 -9.46 25.78
N ALA A 32 65.40 -10.17 26.22
CA ALA A 32 64.86 -11.30 25.50
C ALA A 32 63.79 -10.78 24.51
N ARG A 33 64.01 -10.96 23.22
CA ARG A 33 63.03 -10.75 22.14
C ARG A 33 61.89 -11.71 22.35
N PHE A 34 60.71 -11.22 22.79
CA PHE A 34 59.44 -11.90 22.63
C PHE A 34 58.70 -11.27 21.46
N VAL A 35 58.75 -11.94 20.31
CA VAL A 35 57.78 -11.77 19.22
C VAL A 35 56.47 -12.42 19.72
N LEU A 36 55.54 -11.63 20.21
CA LEU A 36 54.19 -12.08 20.48
C LEU A 36 53.43 -12.15 19.16
N SER A 37 53.55 -13.28 18.48
CA SER A 37 52.51 -13.73 17.55
C SER A 37 51.25 -14.05 18.37
N LEU A 38 50.29 -13.16 18.34
CA LEU A 38 48.93 -13.45 18.84
C LEU A 38 48.32 -14.58 18.00
N PRO A 39 47.98 -15.71 18.60
CA PRO A 39 47.49 -16.85 17.85
C PRO A 39 46.08 -16.57 17.29
N ALA A 40 45.87 -17.00 16.06
CA ALA A 40 44.58 -17.05 15.37
C ALA A 40 43.46 -17.77 16.18
N ALA A 41 43.83 -18.52 17.22
CA ALA A 41 42.93 -19.21 18.13
C ALA A 41 42.06 -18.28 18.97
N ARG A 42 42.48 -17.08 19.36
CA ARG A 42 41.61 -16.13 20.11
C ARG A 42 40.51 -15.50 19.29
N LYS A 43 40.66 -15.42 17.96
CA LYS A 43 39.56 -14.98 17.07
C LYS A 43 38.49 -16.07 16.89
N ALA A 44 38.88 -17.35 16.97
CA ALA A 44 37.96 -18.49 16.90
C ALA A 44 37.19 -18.72 18.22
N GLU A 45 37.77 -18.36 19.38
CA GLU A 45 37.08 -18.50 20.69
C GLU A 45 36.02 -17.43 20.91
N ALA A 46 36.17 -16.21 20.37
CA ALA A 46 35.14 -15.16 20.45
C ALA A 46 33.87 -15.48 19.63
N MET A 47 33.97 -16.35 18.62
CA MET A 47 32.82 -16.83 17.83
C MET A 47 32.07 -18.03 18.46
N LYS A 48 32.63 -18.70 19.47
CA LYS A 48 31.98 -19.82 20.17
C LYS A 48 30.85 -19.42 21.13
N ALA A 49 30.59 -18.14 21.32
CA ALA A 49 29.54 -17.65 22.23
C ALA A 49 28.13 -17.54 21.61
N ALA A 50 27.96 -17.66 20.30
CA ALA A 50 26.67 -17.86 19.65
C ALA A 50 26.60 -19.30 19.14
N ASN A 51 25.50 -20.01 19.39
CA ASN A 51 25.23 -21.34 18.83
C ASN A 51 25.03 -21.23 17.29
N VAL A 52 26.13 -21.00 16.56
CA VAL A 52 26.11 -20.94 15.09
C VAL A 52 26.26 -22.36 14.57
N SER A 53 25.30 -22.82 13.76
CA SER A 53 25.37 -24.14 13.15
C SER A 53 26.60 -24.22 12.19
N PRO A 54 27.21 -25.40 12.00
CA PRO A 54 28.34 -25.56 11.06
C PRO A 54 28.02 -25.09 9.64
N SER A 55 26.77 -25.26 9.19
CA SER A 55 26.28 -24.76 7.89
C SER A 55 26.30 -23.24 7.83
N LEU A 56 25.83 -22.57 8.86
CA LEU A 56 25.82 -21.11 8.92
C LEU A 56 27.23 -20.52 9.01
N GLN A 57 28.16 -21.23 9.70
CA GLN A 57 29.57 -20.84 9.76
C GLN A 57 30.21 -20.87 8.36
N SER A 58 29.96 -21.91 7.58
CA SER A 58 30.43 -22.00 6.18
C SER A 58 29.93 -20.84 5.32
N ILE A 59 28.67 -20.44 5.50
CA ILE A 59 28.07 -19.29 4.81
C ILE A 59 28.80 -18.00 5.22
N LEU A 60 29.03 -17.76 6.50
CA LEU A 60 29.72 -16.58 7.00
C LEU A 60 31.14 -16.44 6.47
N ASP A 61 31.81 -17.57 6.14
CA ASP A 61 33.17 -17.57 5.61
C ASP A 61 33.22 -17.25 4.10
N THR A 62 32.14 -17.53 3.36
CA THR A 62 32.03 -17.26 1.91
C THR A 62 31.53 -15.87 1.56
N LEU A 63 31.07 -15.08 2.52
CA LEU A 63 30.53 -13.73 2.28
C LEU A 63 31.54 -12.81 1.59
N PRO A 64 31.15 -12.09 0.52
CA PRO A 64 32.02 -11.17 -0.19
C PRO A 64 32.22 -9.84 0.58
N GLU A 65 33.36 -9.17 0.29
CA GLU A 65 33.64 -7.84 0.85
C GLU A 65 33.18 -6.72 -0.09
N ARG A 66 32.01 -6.84 -0.62
CA ARG A 66 31.38 -5.91 -1.58
C ARG A 66 30.05 -5.38 -1.04
N PRO A 67 29.56 -4.25 -1.59
CA PRO A 67 28.21 -3.76 -1.29
C PRO A 67 27.14 -4.76 -1.71
N GLY A 68 26.03 -4.79 -0.97
CA GLY A 68 24.90 -5.66 -1.32
C GLY A 68 23.83 -5.73 -0.25
N CYS A 69 22.84 -6.57 -0.52
CA CYS A 69 21.78 -6.93 0.40
C CYS A 69 21.93 -8.37 0.88
N TYR A 70 21.50 -8.63 2.11
CA TYR A 70 21.45 -9.96 2.69
C TYR A 70 20.03 -10.27 3.21
N LEU A 71 19.62 -11.53 3.04
CA LEU A 71 18.32 -12.06 3.37
C LEU A 71 18.50 -13.18 4.40
N MET A 72 18.02 -12.97 5.61
CA MET A 72 18.09 -13.96 6.68
C MET A 72 16.81 -14.80 6.69
N LYS A 73 16.97 -16.13 6.68
CA LYS A 73 15.88 -17.10 6.63
C LYS A 73 15.81 -17.91 7.91
N ASN A 74 14.61 -18.31 8.30
CA ASN A 74 14.40 -19.27 9.38
C ASN A 74 14.50 -20.72 8.86
N ALA A 75 14.36 -21.70 9.77
CA ALA A 75 14.40 -23.12 9.45
C ALA A 75 13.33 -23.59 8.43
N ALA A 76 12.23 -22.84 8.29
CA ALA A 76 11.20 -23.10 7.30
C ALA A 76 11.51 -22.46 5.92
N GLY A 77 12.68 -21.83 5.73
CA GLY A 77 13.07 -21.13 4.51
C GLY A 77 12.38 -19.77 4.32
N THR A 78 11.64 -19.28 5.30
CA THR A 78 10.95 -17.98 5.22
C THR A 78 11.95 -16.87 5.50
N ILE A 79 11.94 -15.82 4.66
CA ILE A 79 12.75 -14.61 4.86
C ILE A 79 12.17 -13.85 6.04
N ILE A 80 12.97 -13.70 7.11
CA ILE A 80 12.57 -13.05 8.36
C ILE A 80 13.18 -11.66 8.53
N TYR A 81 14.29 -11.37 7.84
CA TYR A 81 14.95 -10.06 7.83
C TYR A 81 15.67 -9.81 6.52
N VAL A 82 15.65 -8.58 6.06
CA VAL A 82 16.43 -8.07 4.91
C VAL A 82 17.22 -6.86 5.38
N GLY A 83 18.49 -6.79 5.01
CA GLY A 83 19.33 -5.62 5.29
C GLY A 83 20.34 -5.38 4.20
N LYS A 84 20.92 -4.18 4.17
CA LYS A 84 22.00 -3.81 3.25
C LYS A 84 23.34 -3.68 3.96
N ALA A 85 24.41 -3.71 3.20
CA ALA A 85 25.75 -3.47 3.70
C ALA A 85 26.62 -2.81 2.62
N VAL A 86 27.54 -1.96 3.03
CA VAL A 86 28.67 -1.52 2.19
C VAL A 86 29.71 -2.63 2.05
N ASN A 87 29.84 -3.46 3.09
CA ASN A 87 30.67 -4.67 3.13
C ASN A 87 29.85 -5.80 3.76
N LEU A 88 29.35 -6.72 2.92
CA LEU A 88 28.47 -7.82 3.34
C LEU A 88 29.14 -8.68 4.42
N ARG A 89 30.40 -9.08 4.23
CA ARG A 89 31.14 -9.92 5.19
C ARG A 89 31.22 -9.27 6.56
N HIS A 90 31.58 -8.00 6.61
CA HIS A 90 31.75 -7.29 7.88
C HIS A 90 30.40 -7.10 8.59
N ARG A 91 29.37 -6.66 7.86
CA ARG A 91 28.04 -6.39 8.41
C ARG A 91 27.34 -7.65 8.91
N VAL A 92 27.28 -8.70 8.10
CA VAL A 92 26.59 -9.95 8.47
C VAL A 92 27.29 -10.65 9.64
N ARG A 93 28.60 -10.70 9.64
CA ARG A 93 29.36 -11.26 10.78
C ARG A 93 29.14 -10.49 12.08
N SER A 94 28.88 -9.16 12.02
CA SER A 94 28.67 -8.35 13.22
C SER A 94 27.44 -8.78 14.03
N TYR A 95 26.45 -9.44 13.44
CA TYR A 95 25.31 -10.02 14.16
C TYR A 95 25.69 -11.21 15.06
N PHE A 96 26.77 -11.90 14.76
CA PHE A 96 27.20 -13.11 15.46
C PHE A 96 28.39 -12.85 16.41
N HIS A 97 28.90 -11.61 16.48
CA HIS A 97 29.96 -11.25 17.42
C HIS A 97 29.38 -10.93 18.82
N GLY A 98 29.76 -11.73 19.82
CA GLY A 98 29.28 -11.60 21.20
C GLY A 98 29.76 -10.37 21.99
N SER A 99 30.57 -9.49 21.39
CA SER A 99 31.21 -8.35 22.07
C SER A 99 30.37 -7.04 22.06
N ARG A 100 29.28 -6.96 21.33
CA ARG A 100 28.35 -5.82 21.33
C ARG A 100 27.11 -6.13 22.14
N VAL A 101 26.64 -5.16 22.94
CA VAL A 101 25.32 -5.20 23.59
C VAL A 101 24.30 -5.20 22.44
N GLN A 102 23.82 -6.37 22.08
CA GLN A 102 22.75 -6.52 21.10
C GLN A 102 21.42 -6.15 21.75
N ASP A 103 20.58 -5.43 21.02
CA ASP A 103 19.20 -5.18 21.43
C ASP A 103 18.38 -6.48 21.51
N ALA A 104 17.22 -6.44 22.15
CA ALA A 104 16.37 -7.62 22.34
C ALA A 104 15.86 -8.18 21.00
N LYS A 105 15.60 -7.32 20.02
CA LYS A 105 15.17 -7.68 18.66
C LYS A 105 16.26 -8.44 17.91
N THR A 106 17.49 -7.92 17.90
CA THR A 106 18.63 -8.57 17.24
C THR A 106 18.94 -9.93 17.87
N ARG A 107 18.86 -10.06 19.20
CA ARG A 107 19.02 -11.35 19.87
C ARG A 107 17.93 -12.38 19.47
N ARG A 108 16.67 -11.94 19.33
CA ARG A 108 15.58 -12.80 18.85
C ARG A 108 15.79 -13.19 17.39
N LEU A 109 16.16 -12.23 16.53
CA LEU A 109 16.47 -12.48 15.13
C LEU A 109 17.57 -13.52 14.97
N VAL A 110 18.73 -13.34 15.64
CA VAL A 110 19.90 -14.25 15.53
C VAL A 110 19.56 -15.68 15.92
N ARG A 111 18.67 -15.89 16.92
CA ARG A 111 18.22 -17.23 17.33
C ARG A 111 17.39 -17.96 16.27
N GLU A 112 16.72 -17.23 15.39
CA GLU A 112 15.85 -17.79 14.36
C GLU A 112 16.53 -17.97 13.02
N ILE A 113 17.72 -17.38 12.82
CA ILE A 113 18.47 -17.49 11.56
C ILE A 113 18.95 -18.93 11.38
N ALA A 114 18.51 -19.56 10.29
CA ALA A 114 18.96 -20.87 9.87
C ALA A 114 19.77 -20.82 8.57
N ASP A 115 19.54 -19.82 7.73
CA ASP A 115 20.20 -19.65 6.43
C ASP A 115 20.32 -18.16 6.07
N ILE A 116 21.32 -17.80 5.22
CA ILE A 116 21.55 -16.43 4.78
C ILE A 116 21.86 -16.47 3.28
N GLU A 117 21.07 -15.74 2.51
CA GLU A 117 21.37 -15.43 1.10
C GLU A 117 21.84 -14.00 0.97
N TRP A 118 22.57 -13.70 -0.10
CA TRP A 118 23.03 -12.34 -0.41
C TRP A 118 23.01 -12.04 -1.89
N ILE A 119 22.89 -10.77 -2.20
CA ILE A 119 22.93 -10.23 -3.56
C ILE A 119 23.96 -9.11 -3.55
N VAL A 120 25.02 -9.24 -4.38
CA VAL A 120 26.05 -8.23 -4.55
C VAL A 120 25.59 -7.18 -5.55
N VAL A 121 25.88 -5.92 -5.28
CA VAL A 121 25.64 -4.77 -6.18
C VAL A 121 26.90 -3.92 -6.30
N ASP A 122 26.89 -2.93 -7.18
CA ASP A 122 28.07 -2.13 -7.47
C ASP A 122 28.18 -0.88 -6.59
N SER A 123 27.08 -0.40 -6.00
CA SER A 123 27.07 0.81 -5.17
C SER A 123 26.21 0.68 -3.93
N GLU A 124 26.48 1.53 -2.93
CA GLU A 124 25.64 1.63 -1.73
C GLU A 124 24.22 2.13 -2.05
N LEU A 125 24.09 2.99 -3.05
CA LEU A 125 22.78 3.48 -3.51
C LEU A 125 21.95 2.35 -4.13
N GLU A 126 22.56 1.48 -4.92
CA GLU A 126 21.88 0.29 -5.44
C GLU A 126 21.49 -0.68 -4.32
N ALA A 127 22.37 -0.87 -3.32
CA ALA A 127 22.04 -1.68 -2.15
C ALA A 127 20.82 -1.11 -1.40
N LEU A 128 20.72 0.20 -1.25
CA LEU A 128 19.57 0.87 -0.63
C LEU A 128 18.26 0.62 -1.41
N ILE A 129 18.29 0.79 -2.73
CA ILE A 129 17.12 0.58 -3.60
C ILE A 129 16.71 -0.90 -3.59
N LEU A 130 17.68 -1.81 -3.64
CA LEU A 130 17.43 -3.25 -3.60
C LEU A 130 16.85 -3.68 -2.26
N GLU A 131 17.37 -3.18 -1.13
CA GLU A 131 16.83 -3.43 0.21
C GLU A 131 15.35 -3.05 0.29
N MET A 132 14.99 -1.84 -0.17
CA MET A 132 13.60 -1.36 -0.16
C MET A 132 12.67 -2.28 -0.98
N ASN A 133 13.11 -2.70 -2.16
CA ASN A 133 12.34 -3.60 -3.03
C ASN A 133 12.14 -4.97 -2.39
N LEU A 134 13.19 -5.54 -1.79
CA LEU A 134 13.14 -6.83 -1.11
C LEU A 134 12.23 -6.79 0.14
N ILE A 135 12.30 -5.71 0.94
CA ILE A 135 11.41 -5.52 2.10
C ILE A 135 9.95 -5.43 1.63
N LYS A 136 9.67 -4.68 0.56
CA LYS A 136 8.32 -4.56 -0.03
C LYS A 136 7.80 -5.91 -0.54
N GLN A 137 8.65 -6.67 -1.22
CA GLN A 137 8.30 -7.97 -1.83
C GLN A 137 8.05 -9.06 -0.77
N HIS A 138 8.94 -9.19 0.20
CA HIS A 138 8.96 -10.31 1.15
C HIS A 138 8.27 -9.98 2.48
N ARG A 139 8.10 -8.70 2.80
CA ARG A 139 7.49 -8.20 4.04
C ARG A 139 8.03 -8.92 5.30
N PRO A 140 9.36 -8.93 5.51
CA PRO A 140 9.98 -9.74 6.57
C PRO A 140 9.55 -9.20 7.94
N ARG A 141 9.34 -10.10 8.90
CA ARG A 141 8.73 -9.73 10.18
C ARG A 141 9.63 -8.89 11.10
N TYR A 142 10.95 -8.99 10.94
CA TYR A 142 11.91 -8.21 11.73
C TYR A 142 12.29 -6.85 11.12
N ASN A 143 11.81 -6.52 9.93
CA ASN A 143 11.97 -5.17 9.39
C ASN A 143 10.86 -4.23 9.87
N VAL A 144 11.21 -2.97 10.09
CA VAL A 144 10.22 -1.91 10.31
C VAL A 144 9.44 -1.69 9.02
N ARG A 145 8.11 -1.69 9.10
CA ARG A 145 7.21 -1.60 7.93
C ARG A 145 6.03 -0.71 8.23
N LEU A 146 5.52 -0.07 7.19
CA LEU A 146 4.22 0.60 7.27
C LEU A 146 3.12 -0.45 7.48
N LYS A 147 2.32 -0.27 8.54
CA LYS A 147 1.24 -1.18 8.96
C LYS A 147 0.11 -1.22 7.94
N ASP A 148 -0.23 -0.05 7.41
CA ASP A 148 -1.30 0.11 6.44
C ASP A 148 -0.74 0.06 5.01
N ASP A 149 -1.15 -0.95 4.26
CA ASP A 149 -1.00 -1.05 2.79
C ASP A 149 -2.11 -0.23 2.10
N LYS A 150 -2.49 0.89 2.73
CA LYS A 150 -3.52 1.78 2.17
C LYS A 150 -2.91 2.45 0.94
N GLN A 151 -3.46 2.11 -0.21
CA GLN A 151 -3.22 2.89 -1.40
C GLN A 151 -3.87 4.26 -1.19
N TYR A 152 -3.04 5.25 -0.87
CA TYR A 152 -3.47 6.62 -0.65
C TYR A 152 -4.07 7.21 -1.92
N PRO A 153 -5.14 8.01 -1.84
CA PRO A 153 -5.66 8.73 -2.99
C PRO A 153 -4.72 9.88 -3.39
N TYR A 154 -4.60 10.06 -4.70
CA TYR A 154 -3.89 11.17 -5.34
C TYR A 154 -4.86 11.91 -6.25
N ILE A 155 -4.68 13.21 -6.38
CA ILE A 155 -5.28 13.99 -7.46
C ILE A 155 -4.37 13.81 -8.68
N LYS A 156 -4.93 13.34 -9.81
CA LYS A 156 -4.23 13.14 -11.07
C LYS A 156 -4.71 14.18 -12.07
N ILE A 157 -3.80 14.98 -12.62
CA ILE A 157 -4.03 15.86 -13.73
C ILE A 157 -3.42 15.21 -14.99
N HIS A 158 -4.25 14.88 -15.96
CA HIS A 158 -3.86 14.20 -17.21
C HIS A 158 -3.18 15.18 -18.17
N TRP A 159 -1.99 15.69 -17.80
CA TRP A 159 -1.33 16.81 -18.47
C TRP A 159 -1.00 16.58 -19.93
N ASN A 160 -0.84 15.33 -20.36
CA ASN A 160 -0.54 14.97 -21.77
C ASN A 160 -1.75 15.09 -22.70
N GLU A 161 -2.96 15.16 -22.14
CA GLU A 161 -4.17 15.36 -22.96
C GLU A 161 -4.24 16.82 -23.48
N PRO A 162 -4.77 17.07 -24.68
CA PRO A 162 -4.99 18.42 -25.19
C PRO A 162 -5.84 19.28 -24.23
N PHE A 163 -6.86 18.66 -23.63
CA PHE A 163 -7.69 19.22 -22.58
C PHE A 163 -7.53 18.36 -21.31
N PRO A 164 -6.56 18.67 -20.42
CA PRO A 164 -6.25 17.84 -19.27
C PRO A 164 -7.45 17.62 -18.36
N LYS A 165 -7.76 16.35 -18.06
CA LYS A 165 -8.79 15.96 -17.07
C LYS A 165 -8.21 15.95 -15.67
N VAL A 166 -9.07 16.10 -14.67
CA VAL A 166 -8.72 15.92 -13.26
C VAL A 166 -9.49 14.74 -12.72
N SER A 167 -8.78 13.81 -12.10
CA SER A 167 -9.36 12.60 -11.53
C SER A 167 -8.71 12.26 -10.18
N VAL A 168 -9.32 11.36 -9.41
CA VAL A 168 -8.74 10.80 -8.20
C VAL A 168 -8.31 9.36 -8.48
N THR A 169 -7.07 9.04 -8.19
CA THR A 169 -6.50 7.70 -8.36
C THR A 169 -5.80 7.25 -7.09
N ARG A 170 -5.62 5.95 -6.94
CA ARG A 170 -4.80 5.36 -5.87
C ARG A 170 -3.50 4.75 -6.40
N ARG A 171 -3.26 4.83 -7.71
CA ARG A 171 -2.05 4.33 -8.35
C ARG A 171 -1.39 5.48 -9.10
N MET A 172 -0.10 5.61 -8.93
CA MET A 172 0.73 6.44 -9.79
C MET A 172 1.25 5.57 -10.94
N GLU A 173 1.19 6.13 -12.14
CA GLU A 173 1.64 5.52 -13.38
C GLU A 173 2.67 6.44 -14.02
N ASN A 174 3.61 5.89 -14.77
CA ASN A 174 4.57 6.70 -15.51
C ASN A 174 3.99 7.07 -16.88
N ASP A 175 2.88 7.83 -16.87
CA ASP A 175 2.10 8.22 -18.04
C ASP A 175 2.22 9.72 -18.37
N GLY A 176 3.17 10.42 -17.73
CA GLY A 176 3.38 11.86 -17.88
C GLY A 176 2.27 12.72 -17.28
N ALA A 177 1.30 12.15 -16.57
CA ALA A 177 0.35 12.90 -15.77
C ALA A 177 1.02 13.49 -14.52
N ARG A 178 0.43 14.56 -13.97
CA ARG A 178 0.88 15.19 -12.75
C ARG A 178 0.05 14.70 -11.57
N TYR A 179 0.71 14.30 -10.47
CA TYR A 179 0.09 13.73 -9.30
C TYR A 179 0.30 14.62 -8.08
N PHE A 180 -0.75 14.81 -7.29
CA PHE A 180 -0.73 15.60 -6.03
C PHE A 180 -1.22 14.73 -4.89
N GLY A 181 -0.54 14.75 -3.77
CA GLY A 181 -0.78 13.90 -2.61
C GLY A 181 0.52 13.26 -2.11
N PRO A 182 0.47 12.24 -1.26
CA PRO A 182 -0.70 11.41 -0.92
C PRO A 182 -1.67 12.09 0.05
N TYR A 183 -2.97 11.73 -0.04
CA TYR A 183 -4.00 12.16 0.89
C TYR A 183 -4.53 10.94 1.68
N THR A 184 -4.92 11.11 2.95
CA THR A 184 -5.44 9.99 3.76
C THR A 184 -6.91 9.68 3.47
N SER A 185 -7.70 10.66 3.08
CA SER A 185 -9.15 10.54 2.89
C SER A 185 -9.57 10.86 1.47
N ALA A 186 -10.01 9.84 0.72
CA ALA A 186 -10.62 10.04 -0.60
C ALA A 186 -11.85 10.95 -0.54
N TRP A 187 -12.64 10.87 0.53
CA TRP A 187 -13.80 11.73 0.72
C TRP A 187 -13.41 13.20 0.86
N ALA A 188 -12.38 13.49 1.66
CA ALA A 188 -11.86 14.87 1.81
C ALA A 188 -11.31 15.41 0.49
N VAL A 189 -10.63 14.57 -0.30
CA VAL A 189 -10.15 14.93 -1.65
C VAL A 189 -11.32 15.29 -2.55
N HIS A 190 -12.38 14.47 -2.59
CA HIS A 190 -13.56 14.76 -3.40
C HIS A 190 -14.25 16.07 -2.97
N GLN A 191 -14.41 16.30 -1.68
CA GLN A 191 -14.98 17.58 -1.18
C GLN A 191 -14.12 18.78 -1.60
N THR A 192 -12.81 18.69 -1.50
CA THR A 192 -11.90 19.75 -1.95
C THR A 192 -12.02 19.99 -3.45
N LEU A 193 -12.03 18.91 -4.24
CA LEU A 193 -12.19 19.00 -5.68
C LEU A 193 -13.55 19.58 -6.10
N ASP A 194 -14.64 19.28 -5.37
CA ASP A 194 -15.96 19.86 -5.64
C ASP A 194 -16.00 21.37 -5.43
N VAL A 195 -15.27 21.87 -4.40
CA VAL A 195 -15.12 23.33 -4.21
C VAL A 195 -14.23 23.93 -5.27
N LEU A 196 -13.07 23.31 -5.56
CA LEU A 196 -12.13 23.77 -6.58
C LEU A 196 -12.76 23.78 -7.98
N ARG A 197 -13.65 22.87 -8.29
CA ARG A 197 -14.34 22.80 -9.59
C ARG A 197 -15.26 23.99 -9.86
N ARG A 198 -15.78 24.62 -8.81
CA ARG A 198 -16.54 25.89 -8.95
C ARG A 198 -15.66 27.07 -9.33
N VAL A 199 -14.39 26.99 -8.96
CA VAL A 199 -13.39 28.02 -9.25
C VAL A 199 -12.67 27.72 -10.56
N PHE A 200 -12.33 26.46 -10.81
CA PHE A 200 -11.62 25.92 -11.95
C PHE A 200 -12.52 24.86 -12.62
N PRO A 201 -13.37 25.23 -13.59
CA PRO A 201 -14.35 24.31 -14.19
C PRO A 201 -13.71 23.29 -15.14
N TYR A 202 -13.04 22.27 -14.58
CA TYR A 202 -12.31 21.24 -15.31
C TYR A 202 -13.17 20.06 -15.76
N LEU A 203 -12.67 19.32 -16.75
CA LEU A 203 -13.26 18.10 -17.28
C LEU A 203 -13.17 16.92 -16.29
N THR A 204 -14.27 16.15 -16.19
CA THR A 204 -14.35 14.88 -15.48
C THR A 204 -14.93 13.76 -16.35
N CYS A 205 -15.45 14.10 -17.55
CA CYS A 205 -16.06 13.11 -18.44
C CYS A 205 -14.99 12.30 -19.20
N GLY A 206 -15.39 11.09 -19.63
CA GLY A 206 -14.55 10.19 -20.44
C GLY A 206 -14.70 10.38 -21.96
N ARG A 207 -15.31 11.51 -22.42
CA ARG A 207 -15.50 11.76 -23.85
C ARG A 207 -14.18 12.15 -24.52
N GLU A 208 -14.05 11.81 -25.79
CA GLU A 208 -13.07 12.42 -26.66
C GLU A 208 -13.49 13.87 -26.95
N ILE A 209 -12.56 14.81 -26.82
CA ILE A 209 -12.86 16.23 -26.97
C ILE A 209 -12.48 16.68 -28.38
N THR A 210 -13.46 16.71 -29.25
CA THR A 210 -13.30 17.11 -30.66
C THR A 210 -13.62 18.60 -30.93
N GLY A 211 -14.28 19.26 -29.97
CA GLY A 211 -14.76 20.64 -30.14
C GLY A 211 -15.97 20.79 -31.07
N ARG A 212 -16.58 19.67 -31.50
CA ARG A 212 -17.66 19.66 -32.50
C ARG A 212 -18.94 18.98 -32.02
N ASP A 213 -19.06 18.68 -30.72
CA ASP A 213 -20.27 18.09 -30.18
C ASP A 213 -21.46 19.04 -30.43
N ALA A 214 -22.62 18.49 -30.78
CA ALA A 214 -23.82 19.28 -31.09
C ALA A 214 -24.42 19.95 -29.84
N ARG A 215 -24.13 19.44 -28.64
CA ARG A 215 -24.68 19.95 -27.39
C ARG A 215 -23.71 19.74 -26.21
N ALA A 216 -23.59 20.76 -25.37
CA ALA A 216 -22.91 20.64 -24.07
C ALA A 216 -23.68 19.77 -23.10
N CYS A 217 -23.02 19.23 -22.09
CA CYS A 217 -23.66 18.50 -20.99
C CYS A 217 -24.06 19.46 -19.88
N LEU A 218 -24.91 18.98 -18.95
CA LEU A 218 -25.39 19.73 -17.78
C LEU A 218 -24.30 20.48 -17.00
N TYR A 219 -23.08 19.94 -16.94
CA TYR A 219 -21.98 20.60 -16.22
C TYR A 219 -21.56 21.94 -16.80
N TYR A 220 -21.84 22.20 -18.06
CA TYR A 220 -21.64 23.52 -18.67
C TYR A 220 -22.73 24.50 -18.16
N ASP A 221 -23.99 24.07 -18.18
CA ASP A 221 -25.11 24.91 -17.76
C ASP A 221 -25.00 25.33 -16.29
N ILE A 222 -24.51 24.41 -15.42
CA ILE A 222 -24.25 24.69 -14.00
C ILE A 222 -22.85 25.27 -13.72
N LYS A 223 -22.10 25.67 -14.75
CA LYS A 223 -20.78 26.33 -14.67
C LYS A 223 -19.68 25.49 -13.98
N LEU A 224 -19.76 24.18 -14.06
CA LEU A 224 -18.75 23.24 -13.53
C LEU A 224 -17.84 22.65 -14.61
N CYS A 225 -18.00 23.08 -15.87
CA CYS A 225 -17.15 22.72 -17.01
C CYS A 225 -17.15 23.85 -18.04
N LEU A 226 -16.02 24.13 -18.68
CA LEU A 226 -15.90 25.13 -19.75
C LEU A 226 -16.36 24.62 -21.13
N ALA A 227 -16.85 23.38 -21.22
CA ALA A 227 -17.36 22.73 -22.43
C ALA A 227 -16.45 22.80 -23.65
N PRO A 228 -15.19 22.34 -23.56
CA PRO A 228 -14.33 22.27 -24.74
C PRO A 228 -14.85 21.29 -25.81
N CYS A 229 -15.77 20.38 -25.44
CA CYS A 229 -16.40 19.42 -26.35
C CYS A 229 -17.22 20.12 -27.46
N ILE A 230 -17.80 21.30 -27.19
CA ILE A 230 -18.53 22.12 -28.16
C ILE A 230 -17.71 23.31 -28.66
N GLY A 231 -16.40 23.40 -28.34
CA GLY A 231 -15.55 24.52 -28.72
C GLY A 231 -15.81 25.83 -27.97
N ALA A 232 -16.50 25.79 -26.81
CA ALA A 232 -16.83 26.98 -26.00
C ALA A 232 -15.60 27.63 -25.34
N VAL A 233 -14.45 26.95 -25.33
CA VAL A 233 -13.18 27.43 -24.79
C VAL A 233 -12.03 26.95 -25.69
N THR A 234 -11.02 27.75 -25.87
CA THR A 234 -9.82 27.34 -26.59
C THR A 234 -8.94 26.43 -25.76
N GLN A 235 -8.10 25.65 -26.43
CA GLN A 235 -7.13 24.79 -25.76
C GLN A 235 -6.17 25.56 -24.85
N ALA A 236 -5.72 26.73 -25.31
CA ALA A 236 -4.78 27.58 -24.56
C ALA A 236 -5.41 28.11 -23.28
N GLU A 237 -6.63 28.66 -23.35
CA GLU A 237 -7.36 29.15 -22.17
C GLU A 237 -7.66 28.03 -21.19
N TYR A 238 -8.07 26.86 -21.70
CA TYR A 238 -8.35 25.71 -20.85
C TYR A 238 -7.07 25.21 -20.11
N ARG A 239 -5.95 25.09 -20.85
CA ARG A 239 -4.66 24.67 -20.24
C ARG A 239 -4.14 25.69 -19.24
N GLN A 240 -4.36 26.99 -19.46
CA GLN A 240 -4.01 28.03 -18.49
C GLN A 240 -4.83 27.88 -17.20
N MET A 241 -6.12 27.61 -17.30
CA MET A 241 -6.98 27.35 -16.13
C MET A 241 -6.51 26.10 -15.35
N ILE A 242 -6.09 25.04 -16.04
CA ILE A 242 -5.51 23.85 -15.37
C ILE A 242 -4.15 24.16 -14.74
N ALA A 243 -3.31 24.99 -15.35
CA ALA A 243 -2.05 25.44 -14.75
C ALA A 243 -2.28 26.26 -13.46
N ASP A 244 -3.34 27.06 -13.43
CA ASP A 244 -3.75 27.79 -12.24
C ASP A 244 -4.23 26.84 -11.12
N LEU A 245 -5.00 25.82 -11.46
CA LEU A 245 -5.40 24.76 -10.52
C LEU A 245 -4.17 24.05 -9.95
N GLU A 246 -3.21 23.72 -10.80
CA GLU A 246 -1.95 23.10 -10.38
C GLU A 246 -1.16 24.00 -9.43
N ALA A 247 -0.96 25.27 -9.79
CA ALA A 247 -0.29 26.25 -8.93
C ALA A 247 -0.99 26.41 -7.57
N PHE A 248 -2.31 26.38 -7.58
CA PHE A 248 -3.10 26.39 -6.34
C PHE A 248 -2.87 25.14 -5.48
N LEU A 249 -2.83 23.94 -6.08
CA LEU A 249 -2.55 22.68 -5.38
C LEU A 249 -1.12 22.64 -4.83
N LEU A 250 -0.18 23.35 -5.45
CA LEU A 250 1.19 23.57 -4.99
C LEU A 250 1.31 24.68 -3.92
N GLY A 251 0.21 25.32 -3.50
CA GLY A 251 0.20 26.36 -2.47
C GLY A 251 0.41 27.79 -2.99
N HIS A 252 0.65 27.98 -4.31
CA HIS A 252 0.85 29.29 -4.93
C HIS A 252 -0.49 29.99 -5.21
N SER A 253 -1.24 30.32 -4.15
CA SER A 253 -2.58 30.90 -4.29
C SER A 253 -2.57 32.43 -4.51
N GLU A 254 -1.57 33.15 -3.96
CA GLU A 254 -1.53 34.62 -3.99
C GLU A 254 -1.50 35.21 -5.42
N PRO A 255 -0.65 34.72 -6.35
CA PRO A 255 -0.62 35.27 -7.72
C PRO A 255 -1.96 35.07 -8.46
N ILE A 256 -2.65 33.95 -8.16
CA ILE A 256 -3.94 33.62 -8.76
C ILE A 256 -5.00 34.58 -8.26
N ILE A 257 -5.08 34.79 -6.93
CA ILE A 257 -6.03 35.71 -6.31
C ILE A 257 -5.82 37.13 -6.83
N ALA A 258 -4.55 37.61 -6.88
CA ALA A 258 -4.22 38.92 -7.37
C ALA A 258 -4.58 39.14 -8.86
N ARG A 259 -4.47 38.09 -9.70
CA ARG A 259 -4.90 38.15 -11.07
C ARG A 259 -6.42 38.22 -11.20
N VAL A 260 -7.14 37.34 -10.51
CA VAL A 260 -8.62 37.33 -10.53
C VAL A 260 -9.19 38.64 -9.97
N GLN A 261 -8.51 39.27 -9.02
CA GLN A 261 -8.87 40.57 -8.48
C GLN A 261 -8.73 41.67 -9.51
N ARG A 262 -7.63 41.70 -10.25
CA ARG A 262 -7.45 42.66 -11.39
C ARG A 262 -8.50 42.47 -12.50
N GLU A 263 -8.83 41.20 -12.82
CA GLU A 263 -9.90 40.90 -13.77
C GLU A 263 -11.27 41.38 -13.29
N MET A 264 -11.54 41.28 -12.00
CA MET A 264 -12.76 41.77 -11.37
C MET A 264 -12.84 43.31 -11.44
N GLU A 265 -11.77 44.00 -11.14
CA GLU A 265 -11.67 45.46 -11.20
C GLU A 265 -11.89 45.93 -12.66
N GLN A 266 -11.23 45.31 -13.62
CA GLN A 266 -11.42 45.62 -15.04
C GLN A 266 -12.86 45.37 -15.51
N ALA A 267 -13.50 44.28 -15.06
CA ALA A 267 -14.89 44.03 -15.42
C ALA A 267 -15.84 45.07 -14.80
N ALA A 268 -15.53 45.54 -13.59
CA ALA A 268 -16.29 46.63 -12.95
C ALA A 268 -16.13 47.96 -13.69
N ASP A 269 -14.92 48.32 -14.09
CA ASP A 269 -14.60 49.54 -14.85
C ASP A 269 -15.31 49.54 -16.24
N GLN A 270 -15.47 48.32 -16.83
CA GLN A 270 -16.20 48.11 -18.06
C GLN A 270 -17.74 48.00 -17.84
N LEU A 271 -18.25 48.28 -16.64
CA LEU A 271 -19.65 48.17 -16.24
C LEU A 271 -20.25 46.75 -16.41
N GLN A 272 -19.42 45.69 -16.46
CA GLN A 272 -19.82 44.29 -16.57
C GLN A 272 -20.09 43.72 -15.14
N PHE A 273 -21.10 44.25 -14.49
CA PHE A 273 -21.34 43.97 -13.06
C PHE A 273 -21.61 42.49 -12.72
N GLU A 274 -22.29 41.74 -13.60
CA GLU A 274 -22.51 40.30 -13.39
C GLU A 274 -21.19 39.53 -13.46
N ARG A 275 -20.29 39.86 -14.36
CA ARG A 275 -18.96 39.30 -14.47
C ARG A 275 -18.11 39.64 -13.28
N ALA A 276 -18.12 40.89 -12.83
CA ALA A 276 -17.40 41.34 -11.63
C ALA A 276 -17.92 40.63 -10.38
N ALA A 277 -19.24 40.43 -10.24
CA ALA A 277 -19.82 39.66 -9.13
C ALA A 277 -19.39 38.20 -9.13
N ALA A 278 -19.37 37.54 -10.29
CA ALA A 278 -18.88 36.16 -10.43
C ALA A 278 -17.39 36.02 -10.05
N LEU A 279 -16.55 36.99 -10.46
CA LEU A 279 -15.12 37.03 -10.10
C LEU A 279 -14.91 37.29 -8.61
N ARG A 280 -15.70 38.20 -8.00
CA ARG A 280 -15.70 38.40 -6.53
C ARG A 280 -16.04 37.12 -5.78
N ASP A 281 -17.05 36.39 -6.20
CA ASP A 281 -17.46 35.15 -5.55
C ASP A 281 -16.40 34.04 -5.72
N LYS A 282 -15.69 34.04 -6.87
CA LYS A 282 -14.51 33.19 -7.11
C LYS A 282 -13.36 33.53 -6.15
N ILE A 283 -13.06 34.83 -5.94
CA ILE A 283 -12.03 35.28 -4.97
C ILE A 283 -12.42 34.83 -3.55
N ARG A 284 -13.68 35.03 -3.15
CA ARG A 284 -14.18 34.59 -1.82
C ARG A 284 -14.02 33.09 -1.61
N ALA A 285 -14.32 32.28 -2.62
CA ALA A 285 -14.16 30.83 -2.56
C ALA A 285 -12.69 30.42 -2.41
N LEU A 286 -11.77 31.05 -3.16
CA LEU A 286 -10.34 30.82 -3.03
C LEU A 286 -9.84 31.23 -1.66
N GLN A 287 -10.19 32.42 -1.16
CA GLN A 287 -9.82 32.90 0.16
C GLN A 287 -10.34 32.02 1.29
N ALA A 288 -11.56 31.49 1.17
CA ALA A 288 -12.13 30.56 2.16
C ALA A 288 -11.36 29.24 2.22
N ILE A 289 -10.82 28.74 1.11
CA ILE A 289 -9.95 27.55 1.11
C ILE A 289 -8.61 27.89 1.78
N VAL A 290 -7.99 29.02 1.39
CA VAL A 290 -6.71 29.48 1.95
C VAL A 290 -6.82 29.81 3.44
N ALA A 291 -7.91 30.42 3.89
CA ALA A 291 -8.12 30.77 5.31
C ALA A 291 -8.24 29.54 6.23
N ARG A 292 -8.61 28.36 5.69
CA ARG A 292 -8.56 27.10 6.44
C ARG A 292 -7.13 26.58 6.63
N GLN A 293 -6.16 27.07 5.85
CA GLN A 293 -4.74 26.75 5.94
C GLN A 293 -4.03 27.76 6.87
N LYS A 294 -4.28 27.66 8.19
CA LYS A 294 -4.03 28.73 9.18
C LYS A 294 -2.57 28.98 9.55
N VAL A 295 -1.58 28.27 9.04
CA VAL A 295 -0.20 28.44 9.49
C VAL A 295 0.66 28.94 8.34
N ILE A 296 1.08 30.21 8.42
CA ILE A 296 2.01 30.83 7.48
C ILE A 296 3.41 30.73 8.09
N PHE A 297 4.35 30.16 7.34
CA PHE A 297 5.76 30.04 7.74
C PHE A 297 6.63 31.07 7.02
N SER A 298 7.84 31.26 7.52
CA SER A 298 8.85 32.09 6.84
C SER A 298 9.06 31.61 5.39
N PRO A 299 9.40 32.53 4.47
CA PRO A 299 9.77 32.19 3.09
C PRO A 299 10.86 31.14 2.94
N ASP A 300 11.66 30.92 3.99
CA ASP A 300 12.75 29.93 4.00
C ASP A 300 12.24 28.47 3.97
N TYR A 301 10.93 28.23 4.22
CA TYR A 301 10.32 26.89 4.28
C TYR A 301 9.28 26.65 3.18
N LEU A 302 9.55 27.17 1.97
CA LEU A 302 8.61 27.17 0.86
C LEU A 302 8.11 25.76 0.46
N ASP A 303 8.98 24.75 0.52
CA ASP A 303 8.69 23.38 0.13
C ASP A 303 9.37 22.40 1.09
N SER A 304 8.68 22.10 2.19
CA SER A 304 9.24 21.29 3.29
C SER A 304 8.24 20.24 3.78
N ASP A 305 8.76 19.10 4.22
CA ASP A 305 8.00 18.11 4.99
C ASP A 305 8.60 17.99 6.40
N VAL A 306 7.76 18.16 7.43
CA VAL A 306 8.16 17.99 8.82
C VAL A 306 7.71 16.63 9.30
N LEU A 307 8.66 15.82 9.77
CA LEU A 307 8.42 14.49 10.28
C LEU A 307 8.69 14.42 11.77
N ALA A 308 7.80 13.78 12.51
CA ALA A 308 8.05 13.45 13.91
C ALA A 308 7.49 12.08 14.26
N LEU A 309 8.11 11.43 15.25
CA LEU A 309 7.81 10.07 15.68
C LEU A 309 7.27 10.09 17.11
N ALA A 310 6.23 9.31 17.38
CA ALA A 310 5.79 8.94 18.71
C ALA A 310 5.76 7.42 18.86
N ARG A 311 6.03 6.93 20.08
CA ARG A 311 6.04 5.50 20.39
C ARG A 311 5.19 5.20 21.63
N ALA A 312 4.56 4.04 21.63
CA ALA A 312 3.90 3.50 22.81
C ALA A 312 3.84 1.96 22.70
N ASP A 313 4.39 1.24 23.69
CA ASP A 313 4.32 -0.23 23.86
C ASP A 313 4.54 -1.05 22.56
N GLY A 314 5.62 -0.76 21.84
CA GLY A 314 6.01 -1.47 20.61
C GLY A 314 5.40 -0.92 19.31
N ASP A 315 4.34 -0.12 19.38
CA ASP A 315 3.79 0.60 18.22
C ASP A 315 4.52 1.93 18.01
N ALA A 316 4.65 2.34 16.75
CA ALA A 316 5.22 3.63 16.36
C ALA A 316 4.29 4.36 15.39
N CYS A 317 4.17 5.67 15.55
CA CYS A 317 3.40 6.55 14.66
C CYS A 317 4.29 7.69 14.20
N VAL A 318 4.41 7.87 12.88
CA VAL A 318 5.06 9.03 12.28
C VAL A 318 3.99 10.00 11.80
N GLN A 319 4.08 11.25 12.25
CA GLN A 319 3.30 12.38 11.73
C GLN A 319 4.12 13.11 10.68
N VAL A 320 3.49 13.43 9.56
CA VAL A 320 4.06 14.25 8.49
C VAL A 320 3.23 15.52 8.33
N PHE A 321 3.86 16.68 8.33
CA PHE A 321 3.27 17.94 7.93
C PHE A 321 3.82 18.36 6.58
N PHE A 322 2.94 18.62 5.63
CA PHE A 322 3.29 19.06 4.28
C PHE A 322 3.21 20.58 4.20
N ILE A 323 4.34 21.22 3.98
CA ILE A 323 4.46 22.68 3.81
C ILE A 323 4.77 22.96 2.35
N ARG A 324 3.93 23.73 1.68
CA ARG A 324 4.12 24.16 0.30
C ARG A 324 3.80 25.65 0.20
N GLY A 325 4.66 26.39 -0.49
CA GLY A 325 4.53 27.84 -0.58
C GLY A 325 4.51 28.55 0.81
N GLY A 326 5.23 28.01 1.80
CA GLY A 326 5.23 28.54 3.18
C GLY A 326 3.93 28.31 3.95
N LYS A 327 3.02 27.46 3.45
CA LYS A 327 1.72 27.18 4.09
C LYS A 327 1.61 25.69 4.40
N LEU A 328 1.03 25.34 5.58
CA LEU A 328 0.70 23.95 5.92
C LEU A 328 -0.49 23.51 5.07
N ILE A 329 -0.25 22.72 4.03
CA ILE A 329 -1.29 22.26 3.11
C ILE A 329 -1.95 20.95 3.57
N GLY A 330 -1.28 20.19 4.44
CA GLY A 330 -1.81 18.92 4.92
C GLY A 330 -1.01 18.35 6.08
N ARG A 331 -1.65 17.40 6.78
CA ARG A 331 -1.02 16.60 7.82
C ARG A 331 -1.49 15.15 7.68
N GLU A 332 -0.56 14.21 7.81
CA GLU A 332 -0.82 12.79 7.67
C GLU A 332 -0.09 12.00 8.74
N TYR A 333 -0.67 10.89 9.15
CA TYR A 333 -0.03 9.99 10.11
C TYR A 333 0.11 8.58 9.55
N PHE A 334 1.17 7.92 9.96
CA PHE A 334 1.51 6.58 9.50
C PHE A 334 1.88 5.70 10.70
N VAL A 335 1.26 4.54 10.80
CA VAL A 335 1.58 3.56 11.83
C VAL A 335 2.60 2.57 11.30
N LEU A 336 3.60 2.25 12.10
CA LEU A 336 4.68 1.33 11.75
C LEU A 336 4.60 0.06 12.61
N GLU A 337 4.83 -1.08 11.98
CA GLU A 337 5.00 -2.39 12.61
C GLU A 337 6.48 -2.76 12.69
N GLY A 338 6.84 -3.59 13.67
CA GLY A 338 8.23 -4.07 13.84
C GLY A 338 9.18 -3.02 14.36
N ALA A 339 8.66 -1.90 14.90
CA ALA A 339 9.46 -0.84 15.51
C ALA A 339 9.91 -1.20 16.94
N GLU A 340 9.38 -2.27 17.54
CA GLU A 340 9.74 -2.73 18.87
C GLU A 340 11.26 -2.94 19.00
N ASP A 341 11.86 -2.42 20.05
CA ASP A 341 13.31 -2.48 20.29
C ASP A 341 14.20 -1.92 19.15
N THR A 342 13.67 -1.07 18.28
CA THR A 342 14.41 -0.42 17.19
C THR A 342 14.67 1.06 17.56
N ALA A 343 15.86 1.61 17.29
CA ALA A 343 16.17 3.01 17.58
C ALA A 343 15.29 3.97 16.74
N ASP A 344 14.93 5.11 17.30
CA ASP A 344 14.10 6.11 16.61
C ASP A 344 14.72 6.61 15.29
N ALA A 345 16.05 6.73 15.26
CA ALA A 345 16.80 7.11 14.08
C ALA A 345 16.60 6.09 12.92
N GLU A 346 16.63 4.80 13.24
CA GLU A 346 16.39 3.73 12.27
C GLU A 346 14.92 3.68 11.83
N VAL A 347 13.98 3.85 12.77
CA VAL A 347 12.54 3.89 12.46
C VAL A 347 12.21 5.02 11.48
N LEU A 348 12.74 6.22 11.72
CA LEU A 348 12.56 7.37 10.82
C LEU A 348 13.22 7.14 9.46
N ALA A 349 14.43 6.56 9.43
CA ALA A 349 15.12 6.24 8.18
C ALA A 349 14.29 5.24 7.33
N GLN A 350 13.78 4.17 7.96
CA GLN A 350 12.93 3.19 7.28
C GLN A 350 11.60 3.79 6.80
N PHE A 351 10.99 4.68 7.59
CA PHE A 351 9.82 5.41 7.18
C PHE A 351 10.08 6.27 5.94
N ILE A 352 11.13 7.09 5.94
CA ILE A 352 11.50 7.97 4.83
C ILE A 352 11.71 7.15 3.55
N LYS A 353 12.44 6.05 3.63
CA LYS A 353 12.69 5.15 2.50
C LYS A 353 11.37 4.62 1.91
N GLN A 354 10.47 4.10 2.75
CA GLN A 354 9.20 3.51 2.30
C GLN A 354 8.22 4.58 1.78
N PHE A 355 8.10 5.70 2.50
CA PHE A 355 7.17 6.77 2.14
C PHE A 355 7.54 7.42 0.82
N TYR A 356 8.80 7.90 0.66
CA TYR A 356 9.22 8.59 -0.56
C TYR A 356 9.44 7.65 -1.75
N THR A 357 9.45 6.35 -1.58
CA THR A 357 9.38 5.39 -2.71
C THR A 357 8.05 5.50 -3.45
N GLU A 358 6.96 5.78 -2.73
CA GLU A 358 5.60 5.86 -3.28
C GLU A 358 5.05 7.29 -3.36
N ALA A 359 5.72 8.28 -2.78
CA ALA A 359 5.28 9.66 -2.80
C ALA A 359 5.34 10.26 -4.21
N ALA A 360 4.35 11.12 -4.52
CA ALA A 360 4.23 11.82 -5.82
C ALA A 360 5.35 12.84 -6.05
N SER A 361 5.86 13.44 -4.97
CA SER A 361 6.94 14.44 -5.02
C SER A 361 7.84 14.33 -3.80
N VAL A 362 9.08 14.75 -3.96
CA VAL A 362 10.06 14.91 -2.89
C VAL A 362 10.24 16.41 -2.64
N PRO A 363 10.12 16.91 -1.39
CA PRO A 363 10.28 18.33 -1.08
C PRO A 363 11.75 18.75 -1.19
N SER A 364 11.98 20.08 -1.20
CA SER A 364 13.35 20.63 -1.14
C SER A 364 14.01 20.42 0.21
N GLN A 365 13.21 20.27 1.27
CA GLN A 365 13.70 20.14 2.63
C GLN A 365 12.88 19.13 3.44
N LEU A 366 13.58 18.27 4.19
CA LEU A 366 12.99 17.44 5.23
C LEU A 366 13.43 17.96 6.59
N ILE A 367 12.48 18.20 7.49
CA ILE A 367 12.72 18.67 8.85
C ILE A 367 12.47 17.52 9.81
N LEU A 368 13.51 17.08 10.52
CA LEU A 368 13.50 15.90 11.38
C LEU A 368 13.81 16.26 12.84
N PRO A 369 13.31 15.46 13.82
CA PRO A 369 13.60 15.68 15.24
C PRO A 369 15.05 15.36 15.61
N GLN A 370 15.73 14.51 14.87
CA GLN A 370 17.08 14.02 15.15
C GLN A 370 17.78 13.51 13.90
N GLU A 371 19.07 13.25 13.99
CA GLU A 371 19.82 12.58 12.95
C GLU A 371 19.27 11.16 12.71
N ILE A 372 19.25 10.74 11.45
CA ILE A 372 18.79 9.42 11.04
C ILE A 372 19.98 8.56 10.64
N GLU A 373 19.82 7.25 10.77
CA GLU A 373 20.79 6.33 10.21
C GLU A 373 20.87 6.51 8.68
N GLU A 374 22.09 6.44 8.16
CA GLU A 374 22.32 6.53 6.70
C GLU A 374 21.86 7.85 6.05
N GLY A 375 21.75 8.93 6.82
CA GLY A 375 21.19 10.21 6.35
C GLY A 375 21.79 10.72 5.04
N ARG A 376 23.11 10.55 4.82
CA ARG A 376 23.79 10.97 3.58
C ARG A 376 23.32 10.21 2.35
N ILE A 377 23.21 8.87 2.42
CA ILE A 377 22.79 8.06 1.27
C ILE A 377 21.29 8.23 1.00
N ILE A 378 20.48 8.39 2.04
CA ILE A 378 19.04 8.71 1.92
C ILE A 378 18.89 10.08 1.24
N GLN A 379 19.66 11.08 1.63
CA GLN A 379 19.64 12.41 1.01
C GLN A 379 20.02 12.35 -0.49
N GLN A 380 21.08 11.57 -0.82
CA GLN A 380 21.48 11.35 -2.22
C GLN A 380 20.38 10.64 -3.02
N TRP A 381 19.75 9.62 -2.46
CA TRP A 381 18.64 8.92 -3.08
C TRP A 381 17.43 9.84 -3.31
N LEU A 382 17.06 10.65 -2.31
CA LEU A 382 15.97 11.63 -2.43
C LEU A 382 16.28 12.67 -3.52
N ARG A 383 17.53 13.13 -3.62
CA ARG A 383 17.97 14.01 -4.70
C ARG A 383 17.79 13.36 -6.09
N THR A 384 18.15 12.09 -6.24
CA THR A 384 17.91 11.35 -7.49
C THR A 384 16.42 11.26 -7.80
N ARG A 385 15.58 10.98 -6.80
CA ARG A 385 14.11 10.95 -6.92
C ARG A 385 13.51 12.30 -7.33
N ARG A 386 14.14 13.40 -6.90
CA ARG A 386 13.74 14.78 -7.23
C ARG A 386 14.31 15.25 -8.59
N GLY A 387 14.82 14.37 -9.43
CA GLY A 387 15.37 14.74 -10.74
C GLY A 387 16.75 15.40 -10.68
N GLY A 388 17.52 15.19 -9.62
CA GLY A 388 18.85 15.77 -9.40
C GLY A 388 18.86 17.08 -8.61
N GLU A 389 17.71 17.67 -8.33
CA GLU A 389 17.59 18.89 -7.52
C GLU A 389 17.98 18.67 -6.06
N LYS A 390 18.47 19.72 -5.40
CA LYS A 390 18.92 19.68 -4.01
C LYS A 390 17.77 19.27 -3.08
N VAL A 391 18.03 18.31 -2.20
CA VAL A 391 17.20 17.98 -1.04
C VAL A 391 18.04 18.19 0.20
N GLU A 392 17.51 18.87 1.20
CA GLU A 392 18.19 19.17 2.47
C GLU A 392 17.49 18.43 3.62
N ILE A 393 18.26 17.83 4.51
CA ILE A 393 17.76 17.28 5.77
C ILE A 393 18.16 18.23 6.89
N LEU A 394 17.16 18.88 7.50
CA LEU A 394 17.34 19.86 8.58
C LEU A 394 16.95 19.23 9.92
N ILE A 395 17.84 19.41 10.91
CA ILE A 395 17.58 19.04 12.31
C ILE A 395 17.61 20.32 13.12
N PRO A 396 16.43 20.93 13.38
CA PRO A 396 16.36 22.23 14.04
C PRO A 396 16.64 22.10 15.54
N ARG A 397 17.45 23.03 16.05
CA ARG A 397 17.75 23.15 17.49
C ARG A 397 16.96 24.25 18.18
N GLN A 398 16.41 25.18 17.41
CA GLN A 398 15.67 26.34 17.93
C GLN A 398 14.78 26.97 16.85
N GLY A 399 13.89 27.85 17.25
CA GLY A 399 13.03 28.62 16.34
C GLY A 399 11.83 27.85 15.82
N GLN A 400 11.16 28.45 14.85
CA GLN A 400 9.91 27.96 14.28
C GLN A 400 9.96 26.50 13.75
N PRO A 401 11.05 26.03 13.10
CA PRO A 401 11.12 24.61 12.67
C PRO A 401 11.12 23.63 13.84
N GLN A 402 11.75 23.99 14.97
CA GLN A 402 11.71 23.15 16.17
C GLN A 402 10.31 23.07 16.76
N GLU A 403 9.58 24.19 16.80
CA GLU A 403 8.18 24.21 17.24
C GLU A 403 7.29 23.32 16.36
N LEU A 404 7.54 23.31 15.05
CA LEU A 404 6.84 22.43 14.11
C LEU A 404 7.11 20.95 14.37
N VAL A 405 8.36 20.58 14.61
CA VAL A 405 8.73 19.21 14.98
C VAL A 405 8.05 18.82 16.29
N LYS A 406 8.03 19.70 17.29
CA LYS A 406 7.35 19.47 18.57
C LYS A 406 5.84 19.28 18.37
N MET A 407 5.21 20.17 17.61
CA MET A 407 3.78 20.05 17.26
C MET A 407 3.47 18.74 16.51
N ALA A 408 4.33 18.33 15.58
CA ALA A 408 4.17 17.07 14.87
C ALA A 408 4.31 15.86 15.80
N ALA A 409 5.26 15.91 16.77
CA ALA A 409 5.44 14.87 17.76
C ALA A 409 4.25 14.74 18.71
N GLU A 410 3.70 15.86 19.18
CA GLU A 410 2.48 15.91 20.00
C GLU A 410 1.29 15.30 19.23
N ASN A 411 1.09 15.68 17.96
CA ASN A 411 0.06 15.12 17.11
C ASN A 411 0.25 13.59 16.87
N ALA A 412 1.50 13.14 16.69
CA ALA A 412 1.81 11.72 16.56
C ALA A 412 1.43 10.96 17.84
N ALA A 413 1.74 11.50 19.00
CA ALA A 413 1.44 10.90 20.31
C ALA A 413 -0.08 10.82 20.57
N GLU A 414 -0.81 11.91 20.37
CA GLU A 414 -2.27 11.94 20.50
C GLU A 414 -2.94 10.95 19.54
N THR A 415 -2.49 10.93 18.28
CA THR A 415 -3.02 10.01 17.27
C THR A 415 -2.78 8.56 17.66
N LEU A 416 -1.56 8.22 18.12
CA LEU A 416 -1.22 6.86 18.54
C LEU A 416 -2.06 6.44 19.75
N GLN A 417 -2.23 7.33 20.74
CA GLN A 417 -3.07 7.08 21.90
C GLN A 417 -4.53 6.82 21.50
N ALA A 418 -5.10 7.64 20.64
CA ALA A 418 -6.47 7.47 20.14
C ALA A 418 -6.66 6.16 19.36
N LEU A 419 -5.69 5.80 18.51
CA LEU A 419 -5.71 4.56 17.76
C LEU A 419 -5.63 3.34 18.69
N ARG A 420 -4.77 3.38 19.71
CA ARG A 420 -4.64 2.30 20.69
C ARG A 420 -5.91 2.11 21.52
N ALA A 421 -6.50 3.19 21.99
CA ALA A 421 -7.79 3.12 22.68
C ALA A 421 -8.88 2.48 21.80
N ARG A 422 -8.90 2.83 20.51
CA ARG A 422 -9.80 2.22 19.53
C ARG A 422 -9.51 0.74 19.31
N TRP A 423 -8.24 0.34 19.13
CA TRP A 423 -7.85 -1.06 18.97
C TRP A 423 -8.22 -1.91 20.20
N GLN A 424 -7.96 -1.40 21.40
CA GLN A 424 -8.36 -2.07 22.64
C GLN A 424 -9.88 -2.24 22.71
N THR A 425 -10.65 -1.20 22.38
CA THR A 425 -12.11 -1.28 22.33
C THR A 425 -12.60 -2.29 21.28
N ASP A 426 -11.99 -2.30 20.10
CA ASP A 426 -12.35 -3.23 19.04
C ASP A 426 -12.00 -4.68 19.41
N THR A 427 -10.86 -4.92 20.05
CA THR A 427 -10.46 -6.25 20.57
C THR A 427 -11.43 -6.72 21.65
N HIS A 428 -11.75 -5.88 22.62
CA HIS A 428 -12.71 -6.23 23.69
C HIS A 428 -14.10 -6.54 23.14
N ARG A 429 -14.59 -5.75 22.15
CA ARG A 429 -15.84 -6.05 21.46
C ARG A 429 -15.81 -7.37 20.70
N GLN A 430 -14.67 -7.73 20.10
CA GLN A 430 -14.51 -9.02 19.42
C GLN A 430 -14.54 -10.18 20.40
N GLU A 431 -13.82 -10.09 21.52
CA GLU A 431 -13.84 -11.08 22.57
C GLU A 431 -15.24 -11.26 23.15
N GLN A 432 -15.94 -10.16 23.43
CA GLN A 432 -17.33 -10.18 23.91
C GLN A 432 -18.26 -10.80 22.86
N ALA A 433 -18.11 -10.48 21.58
CA ALA A 433 -18.90 -11.08 20.49
C ALA A 433 -18.71 -12.60 20.42
N LEU A 434 -17.47 -13.08 20.51
CA LEU A 434 -17.17 -14.51 20.49
C LEU A 434 -17.71 -15.23 21.74
N ALA A 435 -17.63 -14.60 22.91
CA ALA A 435 -18.21 -15.14 24.15
C ALA A 435 -19.77 -15.21 24.09
N GLU A 436 -20.42 -14.17 23.52
CA GLU A 436 -21.87 -14.22 23.30
C GLU A 436 -22.27 -15.34 22.32
N LEU A 437 -21.51 -15.55 21.23
CA LEU A 437 -21.74 -16.66 20.31
C LEU A 437 -21.50 -18.00 20.99
N GLN A 438 -20.49 -18.14 21.85
CA GLN A 438 -20.26 -19.35 22.63
C GLN A 438 -21.52 -19.70 23.44
N GLN A 439 -22.08 -18.75 24.17
CA GLN A 439 -23.28 -18.95 24.99
C GLN A 439 -24.50 -19.25 24.13
N ALA A 440 -24.72 -18.48 23.06
CA ALA A 440 -25.88 -18.59 22.19
C ALA A 440 -25.95 -19.96 21.47
N PHE A 441 -24.81 -20.49 21.07
CA PHE A 441 -24.69 -21.76 20.35
C PHE A 441 -24.34 -22.95 21.27
N GLY A 442 -24.09 -22.73 22.57
CA GLY A 442 -23.72 -23.77 23.53
C GLY A 442 -22.36 -24.41 23.22
N LEU A 443 -21.38 -23.61 22.77
CA LEU A 443 -20.05 -24.13 22.43
C LEU A 443 -19.18 -24.33 23.68
N ALA A 444 -18.29 -25.32 23.65
CA ALA A 444 -17.35 -25.58 24.74
C ALA A 444 -16.36 -24.43 24.97
N ALA A 445 -16.00 -23.71 23.90
CA ALA A 445 -15.10 -22.55 23.93
C ALA A 445 -15.59 -21.50 22.91
N PRO A 446 -15.13 -20.22 23.02
CA PRO A 446 -15.40 -19.21 22.00
C PRO A 446 -14.94 -19.69 20.62
N PRO A 447 -15.76 -19.54 19.55
CA PRO A 447 -15.42 -20.04 18.22
C PRO A 447 -14.22 -19.28 17.64
N ASN A 448 -13.11 -19.98 17.44
CA ASN A 448 -11.91 -19.39 16.84
C ASN A 448 -12.04 -19.25 15.33
N ARG A 449 -12.60 -20.28 14.65
CA ARG A 449 -12.82 -20.29 13.20
C ARG A 449 -14.30 -20.38 12.89
N ILE A 450 -14.82 -19.35 12.21
CA ILE A 450 -16.21 -19.28 11.77
C ILE A 450 -16.22 -19.25 10.25
N GLU A 451 -16.97 -20.15 9.62
CA GLU A 451 -17.17 -20.17 8.17
C GLU A 451 -18.60 -19.78 7.84
N CYS A 452 -18.80 -18.85 6.88
CA CYS A 452 -20.13 -18.48 6.39
C CYS A 452 -20.24 -18.77 4.89
N TYR A 453 -21.39 -19.32 4.53
CA TYR A 453 -21.70 -19.75 3.17
C TYR A 453 -22.92 -19.02 2.62
N ASP A 454 -22.80 -18.47 1.42
CA ASP A 454 -23.88 -17.83 0.66
C ASP A 454 -23.94 -18.43 -0.76
N ILE A 455 -25.16 -18.62 -1.25
CA ILE A 455 -25.43 -19.04 -2.63
C ILE A 455 -26.01 -17.86 -3.38
N SER A 456 -25.34 -17.43 -4.42
CA SER A 456 -25.79 -16.35 -5.28
C SER A 456 -26.13 -16.87 -6.67
N ASN A 457 -27.38 -16.67 -7.09
CA ASN A 457 -27.90 -17.05 -8.40
C ASN A 457 -27.94 -15.84 -9.36
N THR A 458 -27.51 -16.04 -10.59
CA THR A 458 -27.63 -15.05 -11.67
C THR A 458 -28.64 -15.55 -12.69
N GLN A 459 -29.91 -15.11 -12.59
CA GLN A 459 -30.93 -15.29 -13.64
C GLN A 459 -30.77 -16.57 -14.50
N GLY A 460 -30.69 -17.72 -13.86
CA GLY A 460 -30.76 -19.02 -14.53
C GLY A 460 -29.52 -19.62 -15.18
N THR A 461 -28.35 -19.00 -15.14
CA THR A 461 -27.22 -19.52 -15.96
C THR A 461 -25.93 -19.96 -15.23
N ALA A 462 -25.69 -19.60 -14.00
CA ALA A 462 -24.58 -20.15 -13.20
C ALA A 462 -24.68 -19.72 -11.73
N SER A 463 -25.00 -20.64 -10.85
CA SER A 463 -24.95 -20.45 -9.41
C SER A 463 -23.50 -20.51 -8.89
N VAL A 464 -23.16 -19.68 -7.93
CA VAL A 464 -21.86 -19.64 -7.26
C VAL A 464 -22.06 -19.67 -5.76
N GLY A 465 -21.42 -20.63 -5.10
CA GLY A 465 -21.29 -20.63 -3.66
C GLY A 465 -20.05 -19.86 -3.21
N SER A 466 -20.18 -19.04 -2.19
CA SER A 466 -19.07 -18.35 -1.53
C SER A 466 -18.81 -18.95 -0.15
N MET A 467 -17.55 -19.06 0.24
CA MET A 467 -17.09 -19.39 1.57
C MET A 467 -16.24 -18.23 2.08
N VAL A 468 -16.67 -17.58 3.12
CA VAL A 468 -15.85 -16.62 3.87
C VAL A 468 -15.47 -17.19 5.21
N VAL A 469 -14.29 -16.82 5.70
CA VAL A 469 -13.71 -17.35 6.92
C VAL A 469 -13.31 -16.20 7.82
N PHE A 470 -13.76 -16.25 9.08
CA PHE A 470 -13.31 -15.36 10.14
C PHE A 470 -12.52 -16.18 11.16
N VAL A 471 -11.38 -15.64 11.55
CA VAL A 471 -10.53 -16.21 12.60
C VAL A 471 -10.50 -15.21 13.75
N GLN A 472 -10.82 -15.66 14.96
CA GLN A 472 -10.93 -14.78 16.12
C GLN A 472 -11.81 -13.53 15.91
N GLY A 473 -12.93 -13.70 15.18
CA GLY A 473 -13.87 -12.60 14.87
C GLY A 473 -13.41 -11.63 13.76
N VAL A 474 -12.27 -11.86 13.12
CA VAL A 474 -11.70 -11.03 12.06
C VAL A 474 -11.71 -11.76 10.71
N PRO A 475 -12.08 -11.10 9.60
CA PRO A 475 -12.10 -11.71 8.28
C PRO A 475 -10.69 -12.07 7.79
N ASP A 476 -10.43 -13.36 7.51
CA ASP A 476 -9.20 -13.82 6.86
C ASP A 476 -9.44 -14.09 5.36
N LYS A 477 -9.22 -13.06 4.54
CA LYS A 477 -9.48 -13.10 3.09
C LYS A 477 -8.63 -14.12 2.33
N LYS A 478 -7.50 -14.59 2.88
CA LYS A 478 -6.64 -15.62 2.28
C LYS A 478 -7.34 -16.98 2.27
N LEU A 479 -8.23 -17.22 3.22
CA LEU A 479 -8.98 -18.44 3.37
C LEU A 479 -10.31 -18.47 2.60
N TYR A 480 -10.72 -17.37 1.96
CA TYR A 480 -11.97 -17.30 1.18
C TYR A 480 -11.90 -18.18 -0.06
N ARG A 481 -12.97 -18.88 -0.35
CA ARG A 481 -13.07 -19.75 -1.55
C ARG A 481 -14.40 -19.59 -2.25
N ARG A 482 -14.38 -19.79 -3.56
CA ARG A 482 -15.55 -19.79 -4.44
C ARG A 482 -15.77 -21.18 -5.02
N PHE A 483 -17.01 -21.60 -5.08
CA PHE A 483 -17.45 -22.87 -5.63
C PHE A 483 -18.38 -22.60 -6.81
N ASN A 484 -17.96 -22.95 -8.01
CA ASN A 484 -18.85 -22.95 -9.16
C ASN A 484 -19.74 -24.19 -9.04
N ILE A 485 -21.05 -24.02 -9.00
CA ILE A 485 -22.04 -25.10 -8.95
C ILE A 485 -21.98 -25.85 -10.30
N GLN A 486 -21.93 -27.18 -10.26
CA GLN A 486 -21.76 -28.03 -11.42
C GLN A 486 -22.88 -29.05 -11.59
N SER A 487 -23.46 -29.56 -10.49
CA SER A 487 -24.41 -30.66 -10.49
C SER A 487 -25.87 -30.22 -10.45
N VAL A 488 -26.14 -28.91 -10.23
CA VAL A 488 -27.50 -28.37 -10.09
C VAL A 488 -27.87 -27.58 -11.32
N SER A 489 -28.93 -27.98 -12.00
CA SER A 489 -29.53 -27.22 -13.09
C SER A 489 -30.69 -26.38 -12.58
N GLY A 490 -30.65 -25.06 -12.83
CA GLY A 490 -31.66 -24.11 -12.38
C GLY A 490 -31.32 -23.40 -11.07
N ALA A 491 -32.31 -22.74 -10.45
CA ALA A 491 -32.17 -21.90 -9.26
C ALA A 491 -32.53 -22.68 -7.98
N ASP A 492 -31.89 -23.83 -7.74
CA ASP A 492 -32.08 -24.59 -6.50
C ASP A 492 -30.92 -24.27 -5.52
N ASP A 493 -31.17 -23.29 -4.61
CA ASP A 493 -30.22 -22.86 -3.59
C ASP A 493 -29.96 -23.96 -2.56
N PHE A 494 -30.92 -24.85 -2.31
CA PHE A 494 -30.76 -25.95 -1.36
C PHE A 494 -29.79 -27.03 -1.87
N ALA A 495 -29.97 -27.47 -3.11
CA ALA A 495 -29.06 -28.42 -3.73
C ALA A 495 -27.67 -27.80 -3.96
N SER A 496 -27.61 -26.51 -4.31
CA SER A 496 -26.37 -25.78 -4.46
C SER A 496 -25.57 -25.69 -3.17
N MET A 497 -26.21 -25.42 -2.03
CA MET A 497 -25.61 -25.42 -0.71
C MET A 497 -25.06 -26.80 -0.34
N GLU A 498 -25.84 -27.87 -0.62
CA GLU A 498 -25.39 -29.25 -0.38
C GLU A 498 -24.14 -29.60 -1.20
N GLU A 499 -24.06 -29.19 -2.50
CA GLU A 499 -22.90 -29.38 -3.34
C GLU A 499 -21.67 -28.65 -2.77
N VAL A 500 -21.81 -27.37 -2.39
CA VAL A 500 -20.72 -26.55 -1.85
C VAL A 500 -20.10 -27.18 -0.61
N LEU A 501 -20.95 -27.52 0.37
CA LEU A 501 -20.50 -28.11 1.63
C LEU A 501 -19.90 -29.51 1.43
N THR A 502 -20.50 -30.35 0.53
CA THR A 502 -19.94 -31.64 0.18
C THR A 502 -18.52 -31.50 -0.39
N ARG A 503 -18.31 -30.54 -1.31
CA ARG A 503 -16.99 -30.28 -1.89
C ARG A 503 -16.01 -29.69 -0.89
N ARG A 504 -16.48 -28.89 0.07
CA ARG A 504 -15.67 -28.36 1.19
C ARG A 504 -15.12 -29.51 2.04
N PHE A 505 -15.99 -30.42 2.50
CA PHE A 505 -15.56 -31.47 3.41
C PHE A 505 -14.80 -32.61 2.70
N LYS A 506 -15.06 -32.90 1.41
CA LYS A 506 -14.19 -33.76 0.59
C LYS A 506 -12.76 -33.21 0.51
N ARG A 507 -12.61 -31.88 0.33
CA ARG A 507 -11.28 -31.26 0.31
C ARG A 507 -10.62 -31.28 1.66
N TRP A 508 -11.38 -31.16 2.75
CA TRP A 508 -10.85 -31.34 4.09
C TRP A 508 -10.32 -32.77 4.30
N GLN A 509 -11.06 -33.80 3.95
CA GLN A 509 -10.57 -35.20 4.03
C GLN A 509 -9.28 -35.39 3.22
N ALA A 510 -9.23 -34.89 2.00
CA ALA A 510 -8.04 -34.96 1.16
C ALA A 510 -6.86 -34.18 1.78
N ALA A 511 -7.12 -33.03 2.41
CA ALA A 511 -6.12 -32.25 3.12
C ALA A 511 -5.53 -32.99 4.33
N GLN A 512 -6.37 -33.74 5.09
CA GLN A 512 -5.91 -34.58 6.20
C GLN A 512 -5.02 -35.75 5.73
N GLN A 513 -5.36 -36.38 4.59
CA GLN A 513 -4.54 -37.43 4.00
C GLN A 513 -3.20 -36.88 3.49
N LEU A 514 -3.21 -35.73 2.84
CA LEU A 514 -1.99 -35.06 2.35
C LEU A 514 -1.07 -34.61 3.50
N ALA A 515 -1.64 -34.14 4.62
CA ALA A 515 -0.87 -33.71 5.78
C ALA A 515 -0.03 -34.83 6.42
N GLN A 516 -0.36 -36.09 6.17
CA GLN A 516 0.41 -37.26 6.64
C GLN A 516 1.64 -37.53 5.76
N GLN A 517 1.78 -36.88 4.60
CA GLN A 517 2.92 -37.05 3.68
C GLN A 517 3.99 -36.01 3.94
N PRO A 518 5.26 -36.37 4.16
CA PRO A 518 6.33 -35.40 4.37
C PRO A 518 6.50 -34.46 3.17
N GLY A 519 6.50 -33.15 3.40
CA GLY A 519 6.71 -32.12 2.36
C GLY A 519 5.47 -31.77 1.52
N ALA A 520 4.30 -32.35 1.76
CA ALA A 520 3.07 -32.01 1.03
C ALA A 520 2.57 -30.60 1.40
N ARG A 521 2.23 -29.80 0.38
CA ARG A 521 1.61 -28.47 0.57
C ARG A 521 0.10 -28.63 0.66
N VAL A 522 -0.46 -28.38 1.83
CA VAL A 522 -1.90 -28.38 2.10
C VAL A 522 -2.48 -26.97 1.93
N ASP A 523 -3.64 -26.83 1.24
CA ASP A 523 -4.36 -25.54 1.20
C ASP A 523 -4.93 -25.23 2.59
N PRO A 524 -4.47 -24.12 3.25
CA PRO A 524 -4.87 -23.79 4.62
C PRO A 524 -6.37 -23.51 4.74
N SER A 525 -7.06 -23.18 3.65
CA SER A 525 -8.51 -22.94 3.66
C SER A 525 -9.31 -24.19 3.98
N PHE A 526 -8.77 -25.36 3.66
CA PHE A 526 -9.43 -26.66 3.85
C PHE A 526 -8.77 -27.52 4.91
N ALA A 527 -7.63 -27.11 5.44
CA ALA A 527 -6.85 -27.89 6.43
C ALA A 527 -7.58 -28.06 7.79
N HIS A 528 -8.36 -27.07 8.19
CA HIS A 528 -9.02 -27.04 9.51
C HIS A 528 -10.54 -27.07 9.36
N LEU A 529 -11.21 -27.70 10.34
CA LEU A 529 -12.66 -27.61 10.48
C LEU A 529 -13.04 -26.27 11.14
N PRO A 530 -14.22 -25.70 10.83
CA PRO A 530 -14.75 -24.56 11.57
C PRO A 530 -15.33 -25.01 12.93
N ASP A 531 -15.24 -24.15 13.93
CA ASP A 531 -15.94 -24.32 15.21
C ASP A 531 -17.43 -23.99 15.07
N LEU A 532 -17.73 -23.02 14.16
CA LEU A 532 -19.08 -22.59 13.83
C LEU A 532 -19.24 -22.44 12.31
N LEU A 533 -20.27 -23.08 11.77
CA LEU A 533 -20.65 -22.99 10.36
C LEU A 533 -21.98 -22.24 10.24
N ILE A 534 -21.99 -21.16 9.51
CA ILE A 534 -23.19 -20.33 9.23
C ILE A 534 -23.58 -20.52 7.75
N VAL A 535 -24.87 -20.75 7.50
CA VAL A 535 -25.44 -20.70 6.17
C VAL A 535 -26.36 -19.47 6.06
N ASP A 536 -26.16 -18.65 5.00
CA ASP A 536 -27.03 -17.49 4.71
C ASP A 536 -28.37 -18.02 4.18
N GLY A 537 -29.28 -18.32 5.11
CA GLY A 537 -30.60 -18.84 4.80
C GLY A 537 -31.31 -19.46 6.00
N GLY A 538 -32.56 -19.87 5.76
CA GLY A 538 -33.47 -20.42 6.78
C GLY A 538 -33.31 -21.92 7.01
N LYS A 539 -34.35 -22.51 7.62
CA LYS A 539 -34.43 -23.94 8.00
C LYS A 539 -34.10 -24.92 6.85
N GLY A 540 -34.46 -24.60 5.60
CA GLY A 540 -34.23 -25.47 4.47
C GLY A 540 -32.75 -25.64 4.13
N GLN A 541 -31.97 -24.54 4.09
CA GLN A 541 -30.53 -24.57 3.85
C GLN A 541 -29.77 -25.18 5.03
N LEU A 542 -30.21 -24.88 6.27
CA LEU A 542 -29.70 -25.53 7.48
C LEU A 542 -29.89 -27.05 7.42
N GLY A 543 -31.06 -27.54 6.99
CA GLY A 543 -31.33 -28.97 6.85
C GLY A 543 -30.42 -29.64 5.83
N ARG A 544 -30.01 -28.95 4.76
CA ARG A 544 -29.02 -29.47 3.80
C ARG A 544 -27.61 -29.51 4.40
N ALA A 545 -27.24 -28.50 5.15
CA ALA A 545 -25.95 -28.50 5.84
C ALA A 545 -25.82 -29.64 6.83
N LEU A 546 -26.87 -29.92 7.61
CA LEU A 546 -26.90 -31.04 8.57
C LEU A 546 -26.74 -32.38 7.89
N ARG A 547 -27.41 -32.65 6.76
CA ARG A 547 -27.22 -33.91 5.99
C ARG A 547 -25.80 -34.08 5.50
N VAL A 548 -25.16 -32.99 5.08
CA VAL A 548 -23.75 -33.06 4.66
C VAL A 548 -22.86 -33.39 5.86
N LEU A 549 -23.06 -32.73 7.01
CA LEU A 549 -22.27 -33.01 8.21
C LEU A 549 -22.44 -34.45 8.68
N GLU A 550 -23.65 -35.02 8.59
CA GLU A 550 -23.93 -36.44 8.88
C GLU A 550 -23.13 -37.35 7.96
N ARG A 551 -23.14 -37.10 6.64
CA ARG A 551 -22.39 -37.89 5.64
C ARG A 551 -20.89 -37.96 5.90
N PHE A 552 -20.34 -36.97 6.57
CA PHE A 552 -18.90 -36.87 6.87
C PHE A 552 -18.56 -37.17 8.34
N ASP A 553 -19.50 -37.66 9.14
CA ASP A 553 -19.35 -37.92 10.59
C ASP A 553 -18.88 -36.66 11.38
N LEU A 554 -19.40 -35.52 11.01
CA LEU A 554 -19.07 -34.22 11.60
C LEU A 554 -20.20 -33.63 12.48
N GLN A 555 -21.32 -34.37 12.64
CA GLN A 555 -22.38 -33.98 13.58
C GLN A 555 -21.82 -33.95 15.00
N GLY A 556 -22.17 -32.87 15.74
CA GLY A 556 -21.65 -32.65 17.10
C GLY A 556 -20.18 -32.19 17.18
N LYS A 557 -19.42 -32.26 16.09
CA LYS A 557 -18.04 -31.73 16.01
C LYS A 557 -18.01 -30.29 15.51
N ILE A 558 -18.99 -29.87 14.72
CA ILE A 558 -19.13 -28.53 14.15
C ILE A 558 -20.49 -28.01 14.55
N ALA A 559 -20.55 -26.87 15.20
CA ALA A 559 -21.81 -26.18 15.42
C ALA A 559 -22.28 -25.55 14.09
N VAL A 560 -23.57 -25.67 13.80
CA VAL A 560 -24.14 -25.15 12.54
C VAL A 560 -25.39 -24.34 12.80
N ALA A 561 -25.56 -23.23 12.07
CA ALA A 561 -26.75 -22.41 12.14
C ALA A 561 -27.13 -21.82 10.78
N GLY A 562 -28.42 -21.55 10.59
CA GLY A 562 -28.93 -20.76 9.51
C GLY A 562 -29.23 -19.33 9.97
N LEU A 563 -28.88 -18.34 9.15
CA LEU A 563 -29.14 -16.92 9.42
C LEU A 563 -30.09 -16.37 8.35
N ALA A 564 -31.34 -16.00 8.75
CA ALA A 564 -32.33 -15.46 7.82
C ALA A 564 -32.35 -13.93 7.82
N LYS A 565 -32.58 -13.34 6.63
CA LYS A 565 -32.44 -11.90 6.38
C LYS A 565 -33.50 -11.00 7.05
N GLN A 566 -34.78 -11.44 7.13
CA GLN A 566 -35.88 -10.54 7.44
C GLN A 566 -35.94 -10.04 8.88
N GLU A 567 -35.53 -10.83 9.87
CA GLU A 567 -35.54 -10.44 11.29
C GLU A 567 -34.28 -10.84 12.04
N GLU A 568 -33.19 -11.12 11.33
CA GLU A 568 -31.92 -11.59 11.90
C GLU A 568 -32.10 -12.87 12.76
N GLU A 569 -33.02 -13.74 12.33
CA GLU A 569 -33.34 -14.97 13.03
C GLU A 569 -32.27 -16.03 12.81
N ILE A 570 -31.84 -16.62 13.91
CA ILE A 570 -30.85 -17.69 13.95
C ILE A 570 -31.58 -19.01 14.11
N PHE A 571 -31.51 -19.88 13.12
CA PHE A 571 -32.07 -21.22 13.17
C PHE A 571 -31.03 -22.22 13.64
N LEU A 572 -31.31 -22.94 14.72
CA LEU A 572 -30.44 -23.95 15.30
C LEU A 572 -30.99 -25.35 14.98
N PRO A 573 -30.11 -26.38 14.89
CA PRO A 573 -30.55 -27.76 14.79
C PRO A 573 -31.46 -28.15 15.96
N GLN A 574 -32.48 -28.95 15.67
CA GLN A 574 -33.41 -29.52 16.66
C GLN A 574 -34.22 -28.50 17.48
N ARG A 575 -34.14 -27.20 17.18
CA ARG A 575 -34.98 -26.18 17.80
C ARG A 575 -36.12 -25.74 16.84
N ALA A 576 -37.35 -25.84 17.32
CA ALA A 576 -38.51 -25.39 16.54
C ALA A 576 -38.59 -23.87 16.43
N GLN A 577 -38.20 -23.16 17.47
CA GLN A 577 -38.15 -21.69 17.53
C GLN A 577 -36.78 -21.16 17.14
N SER A 578 -36.76 -20.02 16.41
CA SER A 578 -35.55 -19.29 16.10
C SER A 578 -34.99 -18.63 17.35
N LEU A 579 -33.65 -18.56 17.43
CA LEU A 579 -32.95 -17.78 18.42
C LEU A 579 -32.82 -16.34 17.91
N ARG A 580 -33.08 -15.36 18.80
CA ARG A 580 -32.87 -13.94 18.51
C ARG A 580 -31.89 -13.38 19.53
N LEU A 581 -30.79 -12.82 19.06
CA LEU A 581 -29.88 -12.06 19.90
C LEU A 581 -30.37 -10.61 20.07
N PRO A 582 -30.02 -9.94 21.18
CA PRO A 582 -30.37 -8.52 21.35
C PRO A 582 -29.85 -7.65 20.19
N ARG A 583 -30.65 -6.67 19.74
CA ARG A 583 -30.31 -5.86 18.55
C ARG A 583 -28.99 -5.11 18.61
N HIS A 584 -28.48 -4.85 19.81
CA HIS A 584 -27.20 -4.15 20.03
C HIS A 584 -26.09 -5.07 20.52
N SER A 585 -26.26 -6.40 20.45
CA SER A 585 -25.26 -7.32 20.93
C SER A 585 -24.08 -7.40 19.96
N PRO A 586 -22.84 -7.39 20.46
CA PRO A 586 -21.64 -7.62 19.66
C PRO A 586 -21.67 -8.93 18.87
N GLY A 587 -22.27 -10.01 19.44
CA GLY A 587 -22.41 -11.31 18.76
C GLY A 587 -23.31 -11.23 17.53
N LEU A 588 -24.46 -10.53 17.63
CA LEU A 588 -25.33 -10.32 16.47
C LEU A 588 -24.61 -9.51 15.39
N TYR A 589 -23.93 -8.45 15.78
CA TYR A 589 -23.15 -7.62 14.85
C TYR A 589 -22.06 -8.42 14.11
N LEU A 590 -21.40 -9.35 14.82
CA LEU A 590 -20.41 -10.25 14.19
C LEU A 590 -21.05 -11.17 13.15
N LEU A 591 -22.23 -11.77 13.44
CA LEU A 591 -22.97 -12.59 12.48
C LEU A 591 -23.43 -11.81 11.26
N GLN A 592 -23.91 -10.57 11.45
CA GLN A 592 -24.27 -9.67 10.35
C GLN A 592 -23.05 -9.37 9.45
N ARG A 593 -21.90 -9.04 10.05
CA ARG A 593 -20.67 -8.82 9.29
C ARG A 593 -20.24 -10.06 8.49
N LEU A 594 -20.36 -11.24 9.07
CA LEU A 594 -20.07 -12.52 8.39
C LEU A 594 -20.95 -12.70 7.16
N ARG A 595 -22.27 -12.53 7.32
CA ARG A 595 -23.24 -12.63 6.24
C ARG A 595 -22.99 -11.59 5.14
N ASP A 596 -22.84 -10.34 5.52
CA ASP A 596 -22.64 -9.24 4.58
C ASP A 596 -21.34 -9.41 3.78
N GLU A 597 -20.31 -9.94 4.43
CA GLU A 597 -19.03 -10.25 3.76
C GLU A 597 -19.18 -11.44 2.80
N ALA A 598 -19.93 -12.49 3.15
CA ALA A 598 -20.22 -13.61 2.25
C ALA A 598 -20.98 -13.12 1.01
N HIS A 599 -22.01 -12.33 1.21
CA HIS A 599 -22.79 -11.72 0.13
C HIS A 599 -21.95 -10.78 -0.74
N ARG A 600 -21.14 -9.90 -0.13
CA ARG A 600 -20.21 -9.01 -0.85
C ARG A 600 -19.21 -9.80 -1.71
N PHE A 601 -18.65 -10.89 -1.16
CA PHE A 601 -17.70 -11.72 -1.86
C PHE A 601 -18.33 -12.46 -3.05
N ALA A 602 -19.59 -12.91 -2.91
CA ALA A 602 -20.37 -13.51 -3.97
C ALA A 602 -20.67 -12.51 -5.11
N ILE A 603 -21.17 -11.31 -4.79
CA ILE A 603 -21.49 -10.27 -5.79
C ILE A 603 -20.25 -9.84 -6.59
N THR A 604 -19.09 -9.72 -5.93
CA THR A 604 -17.84 -9.37 -6.63
C THR A 604 -17.48 -10.40 -7.71
N ALA A 605 -17.79 -11.68 -7.49
CA ALA A 605 -17.61 -12.72 -8.48
C ALA A 605 -18.52 -12.54 -9.71
N HIS A 606 -19.77 -12.16 -9.46
CA HIS A 606 -20.75 -11.93 -10.53
C HIS A 606 -20.35 -10.75 -11.42
N ARG A 607 -19.90 -9.64 -10.83
CA ARG A 607 -19.40 -8.48 -11.58
C ARG A 607 -18.22 -8.85 -12.46
N ALA A 608 -17.24 -9.57 -11.92
CA ALA A 608 -16.06 -10.02 -12.68
C ALA A 608 -16.43 -11.03 -13.82
N ARG A 609 -17.41 -11.90 -13.57
CA ARG A 609 -17.92 -12.81 -14.62
C ARG A 609 -18.73 -12.09 -15.69
N ARG A 610 -19.60 -11.15 -15.30
CA ARG A 610 -20.39 -10.36 -16.25
C ARG A 610 -19.44 -9.57 -17.15
N ALA A 611 -18.43 -8.91 -16.59
CA ALA A 611 -17.38 -8.25 -17.36
C ALA A 611 -16.66 -9.21 -18.32
N ARG A 612 -16.28 -10.41 -17.86
CA ARG A 612 -15.66 -11.44 -18.75
C ARG A 612 -16.60 -11.97 -19.81
N ARG A 613 -17.89 -12.15 -19.52
CA ARG A 613 -18.89 -12.61 -20.53
C ARG A 613 -19.18 -11.53 -21.55
N SER A 614 -19.32 -10.27 -21.14
CA SER A 614 -19.44 -9.12 -22.03
C SER A 614 -18.21 -9.03 -22.96
N LEU A 615 -17.01 -9.19 -22.40
CA LEU A 615 -15.75 -9.27 -23.14
C LEU A 615 -15.72 -10.41 -24.17
N THR A 616 -16.27 -11.58 -23.78
CA THR A 616 -16.32 -12.77 -24.64
C THR A 616 -17.35 -12.58 -25.76
N SER A 617 -18.50 -11.98 -25.45
CA SER A 617 -19.59 -11.75 -26.39
C SER A 617 -19.17 -10.79 -27.53
N VAL A 618 -18.44 -9.72 -27.23
CA VAL A 618 -17.97 -8.74 -28.23
C VAL A 618 -16.97 -9.40 -29.20
N LEU A 619 -16.01 -10.18 -28.72
CA LEU A 619 -15.07 -10.88 -29.59
C LEU A 619 -15.71 -12.03 -30.38
N ASP A 620 -16.77 -12.67 -29.85
CA ASP A 620 -17.51 -13.75 -30.55
C ASP A 620 -18.39 -13.19 -31.67
N SER A 621 -18.76 -11.90 -31.66
CA SER A 621 -19.53 -11.28 -32.75
C SER A 621 -18.67 -10.93 -33.96
N ILE A 622 -17.34 -10.99 -33.85
CA ILE A 622 -16.43 -10.65 -34.94
C ILE A 622 -16.27 -11.84 -35.91
N PRO A 623 -16.66 -11.73 -37.18
CA PRO A 623 -16.46 -12.79 -38.16
C PRO A 623 -14.98 -13.21 -38.25
N GLY A 624 -14.74 -14.53 -38.16
CA GLY A 624 -13.39 -15.08 -38.21
C GLY A 624 -12.67 -15.19 -36.84
N VAL A 625 -13.22 -14.68 -35.74
CA VAL A 625 -12.67 -14.82 -34.40
C VAL A 625 -13.35 -15.98 -33.68
N GLY A 626 -12.86 -17.19 -33.91
CA GLY A 626 -13.33 -18.39 -33.20
C GLY A 626 -12.70 -18.54 -31.80
N PRO A 627 -13.13 -19.56 -31.02
CA PRO A 627 -12.70 -19.74 -29.62
C PRO A 627 -11.18 -19.83 -29.40
N ALA A 628 -10.43 -20.32 -30.38
CA ALA A 628 -8.98 -20.46 -30.32
C ALA A 628 -8.30 -19.08 -30.44
N ARG A 629 -8.68 -18.29 -31.44
CA ARG A 629 -8.16 -16.94 -31.70
C ARG A 629 -8.53 -15.97 -30.59
N ARG A 630 -9.76 -16.03 -30.08
CA ARG A 630 -10.19 -15.27 -28.90
C ARG A 630 -9.33 -15.56 -27.68
N ARG A 631 -9.05 -16.84 -27.38
CA ARG A 631 -8.16 -17.21 -26.26
C ARG A 631 -6.75 -16.70 -26.43
N ALA A 632 -6.25 -16.70 -27.68
CA ALA A 632 -4.92 -16.17 -27.99
C ALA A 632 -4.86 -14.64 -27.79
N LEU A 633 -5.85 -13.90 -28.29
CA LEU A 633 -5.98 -12.45 -28.08
C LEU A 633 -6.04 -12.07 -26.60
N LEU A 634 -6.94 -12.70 -25.83
CA LEU A 634 -7.09 -12.42 -24.41
C LEU A 634 -5.89 -12.86 -23.57
N ARG A 635 -5.15 -13.88 -24.00
CA ARG A 635 -3.90 -14.31 -23.34
C ARG A 635 -2.77 -13.32 -23.59
N HIS A 636 -2.70 -12.74 -24.78
CA HIS A 636 -1.64 -11.81 -25.16
C HIS A 636 -1.87 -10.40 -24.60
N PHE A 637 -3.06 -9.84 -24.78
CA PHE A 637 -3.37 -8.46 -24.38
C PHE A 637 -4.03 -8.33 -23.01
N GLY A 638 -4.64 -9.37 -22.48
CA GLY A 638 -5.25 -9.40 -21.15
C GLY A 638 -6.61 -8.71 -21.03
N SER A 639 -6.93 -7.71 -21.84
CA SER A 639 -8.21 -6.96 -21.83
C SER A 639 -8.60 -6.47 -23.22
N LEU A 640 -9.91 -6.16 -23.44
CA LEU A 640 -10.40 -5.54 -24.68
C LEU A 640 -9.81 -4.16 -24.92
N ASP A 641 -9.67 -3.35 -23.86
CA ASP A 641 -9.12 -2.02 -23.97
C ASP A 641 -7.68 -2.05 -24.51
N LYS A 642 -6.90 -3.05 -24.11
CA LYS A 642 -5.56 -3.24 -24.67
C LYS A 642 -5.58 -3.75 -26.11
N ILE A 643 -6.58 -4.55 -26.49
CA ILE A 643 -6.76 -4.97 -27.88
C ILE A 643 -7.17 -3.77 -28.74
N LYS A 644 -8.05 -2.89 -28.24
CA LYS A 644 -8.42 -1.63 -28.93
C LYS A 644 -7.25 -0.65 -29.09
N GLN A 645 -6.31 -0.65 -28.18
CA GLN A 645 -5.12 0.22 -28.20
C GLN A 645 -3.95 -0.36 -28.99
N ALA A 646 -4.01 -1.65 -29.34
CA ALA A 646 -2.97 -2.33 -30.08
C ALA A 646 -2.98 -1.97 -31.56
N THR A 647 -1.81 -1.99 -32.18
CA THR A 647 -1.70 -1.79 -33.64
C THR A 647 -2.11 -3.04 -34.42
N VAL A 648 -2.42 -2.88 -35.70
CA VAL A 648 -2.73 -4.00 -36.62
C VAL A 648 -1.60 -5.02 -36.64
N GLU A 649 -0.36 -4.53 -36.61
CA GLU A 649 0.87 -5.34 -36.60
C GLU A 649 0.99 -6.20 -35.34
N GLU A 650 0.71 -5.62 -34.18
CA GLU A 650 0.75 -6.33 -32.89
C GLU A 650 -0.31 -7.42 -32.80
N ILE A 651 -1.51 -7.16 -33.32
CA ILE A 651 -2.58 -8.15 -33.35
C ILE A 651 -2.27 -9.26 -34.37
N ALA A 652 -1.73 -8.91 -35.53
CA ALA A 652 -1.34 -9.85 -36.57
C ALA A 652 -0.13 -10.71 -36.21
N ALA A 653 0.70 -10.28 -35.24
CA ALA A 653 1.81 -11.07 -34.71
C ALA A 653 1.35 -12.31 -33.91
N ILE A 654 0.07 -12.39 -33.54
CA ILE A 654 -0.48 -13.54 -32.82
C ILE A 654 -0.68 -14.72 -33.78
N PRO A 655 -0.17 -15.90 -33.48
CA PRO A 655 -0.32 -17.09 -34.34
C PRO A 655 -1.80 -17.40 -34.70
N GLY A 656 -2.08 -17.46 -35.98
CA GLY A 656 -3.41 -17.75 -36.52
C GLY A 656 -4.30 -16.50 -36.77
N ILE A 657 -3.78 -15.29 -36.64
CA ILE A 657 -4.45 -14.03 -36.99
C ILE A 657 -3.73 -13.39 -38.18
N SER A 658 -4.45 -13.23 -39.29
CA SER A 658 -3.94 -12.52 -40.47
C SER A 658 -4.11 -11.01 -40.32
N ARG A 659 -3.36 -10.23 -41.08
CA ARG A 659 -3.47 -8.76 -41.10
C ARG A 659 -4.90 -8.29 -41.39
N ALA A 660 -5.56 -8.88 -42.38
CA ALA A 660 -6.95 -8.58 -42.70
C ALA A 660 -7.92 -8.86 -41.53
N LEU A 661 -7.65 -9.93 -40.76
CA LEU A 661 -8.45 -10.25 -39.59
C LEU A 661 -8.14 -9.28 -38.42
N ALA A 662 -6.90 -8.83 -38.26
CA ALA A 662 -6.52 -7.83 -37.27
C ALA A 662 -7.21 -6.48 -37.54
N GLU A 663 -7.25 -6.04 -38.79
CA GLU A 663 -8.00 -4.84 -39.21
C GLU A 663 -9.51 -4.98 -38.93
N ALA A 664 -10.10 -6.15 -39.25
CA ALA A 664 -11.50 -6.41 -38.96
C ALA A 664 -11.80 -6.43 -37.45
N ILE A 665 -10.88 -6.94 -36.62
CA ILE A 665 -11.02 -6.91 -35.16
C ILE A 665 -11.06 -5.48 -34.65
N LEU A 666 -10.12 -4.64 -35.03
CA LEU A 666 -10.07 -3.23 -34.60
C LEU A 666 -11.32 -2.48 -35.07
N PHE A 667 -11.68 -2.62 -36.36
CA PHE A 667 -12.88 -2.00 -36.91
C PHE A 667 -14.15 -2.35 -36.13
N HIS A 668 -14.36 -3.64 -35.78
CA HIS A 668 -15.53 -4.06 -35.01
C HIS A 668 -15.47 -3.60 -33.57
N LEU A 669 -14.29 -3.54 -32.96
CA LEU A 669 -14.13 -3.06 -31.59
C LEU A 669 -14.34 -1.55 -31.46
N ASP A 670 -13.98 -0.77 -32.46
CA ASP A 670 -14.19 0.70 -32.49
C ASP A 670 -15.66 1.07 -32.77
N ASN A 671 -16.38 0.23 -33.52
CA ASN A 671 -17.78 0.43 -33.85
C ASN A 671 -18.75 -0.34 -32.93
N ALA A 672 -18.27 -1.07 -31.93
CA ALA A 672 -19.13 -1.73 -30.96
C ALA A 672 -19.76 -0.68 -30.01
N PRO A 673 -21.11 -0.70 -29.79
CA PRO A 673 -21.85 0.29 -28.99
C PRO A 673 -21.45 0.35 -27.53
#